data_25957f199ba0cd9ee3efc83128043d80
#
_entry.id   25957f199ba0cd9ee3efc83128043d80
#
_cell.length_a   1.000
_cell.length_b   1.000
_cell.length_c   1.000
_cell.angle_alpha   90.00
_cell.angle_beta   90.00
_cell.angle_gamma   90.00
#
_symmetry.space_group_name_H-M   'P 1'
#
loop_
_entity.id
_entity.type
_entity.pdbx_description
1 polymer ?
#
loop_
_entity_poly.entity_id
_entity_poly.type
_entity_poly.pdbx_seq_one_letter_code
_entity_poly.pdbx_strand_id
1 'polypeptide(L)'
;ADAVPLVGGNRRLVHRALRSIRRGERPGIVALLAAAGQGHRGITPRGLSFTIAPAINAAGRLGDAGTALDLLLEDDPAAARALADELWAMNARRREVERQVTAEAIAMVEAAPGADAGSAVTVVAGEGWHEGVVGIVASRLVERFGRPAIVLATDGATAKGSGRSLPGLDLHAMVSEAAGRLTRWGGHAGAVGVSLAADDIPAFREELQSAAAGRRADLRRARTRAVDAVVAGADLTLTTAEALEALAPFGRGNPEPELVVPGCAVTGVSRVGEGRHLRARLVAGGVTAPAIGFSMGRDAAAVEEAGPDARFDAIARLQVERWQDTTGPRVSLDALAPLPSGSDPPGACAEACSTACMWRLDPAHLPDMVADPFGPTAPVTGIAPPAMVRDRRGEGRGLALVCALAYADAGVAAVVADIPRRRAALRDVLAPGRLGVDAAVIGGDRCDAAAIRDRLALARGGRVLALLDYRALREVDLPAGVHLVVIDPPVTDVDAGWLRAAAAGRTVHLAWGPDEIGLALRVMQADLAVRDVAAGIWPGLPADGALLPWGPAADAALAGTGPVVRPPRAVAVALAALAEAGLVVVDDHGLRVVPGAPRADLAAGAIGRRARALVDEAAAMAGRAMTTDLFGAVPDALHGMIRALS
;
A
#
# COMPACT_ATOMS: atom_id res chain seq x y z
N ALA A 1 -9.68 -6.07 -30.30
CA ALA A 1 -8.85 -6.36 -29.13
C ALA A 1 -9.56 -6.02 -27.83
N ASP A 2 -10.49 -5.07 -27.86
CA ASP A 2 -11.13 -4.52 -26.66
C ASP A 2 -12.23 -5.44 -26.08
N ALA A 3 -12.95 -6.15 -26.93
CA ALA A 3 -14.12 -6.95 -26.54
C ALA A 3 -13.80 -8.41 -26.21
N VAL A 4 -12.77 -8.99 -26.77
CA VAL A 4 -12.44 -10.41 -26.62
C VAL A 4 -11.26 -10.64 -25.67
N PRO A 5 -11.26 -11.76 -24.91
CA PRO A 5 -10.14 -12.08 -24.03
C PRO A 5 -8.81 -12.22 -24.79
N LEU A 6 -7.76 -11.56 -24.34
CA LEU A 6 -6.40 -11.65 -24.88
C LEU A 6 -5.66 -12.86 -24.32
N VAL A 7 -6.21 -14.04 -24.55
CA VAL A 7 -5.64 -15.33 -24.16
C VAL A 7 -5.46 -16.23 -25.39
N GLY A 8 -4.60 -17.23 -25.29
CA GLY A 8 -4.41 -18.26 -26.34
C GLY A 8 -4.23 -17.68 -27.75
N GLY A 9 -5.10 -18.04 -28.70
CA GLY A 9 -5.06 -17.61 -30.09
C GLY A 9 -5.21 -16.11 -30.29
N ASN A 10 -6.13 -15.46 -29.58
CA ASN A 10 -6.35 -14.00 -29.66
C ASN A 10 -5.09 -13.22 -29.27
N ARG A 11 -4.40 -13.63 -28.20
CA ARG A 11 -3.15 -13.01 -27.78
C ARG A 11 -2.07 -13.13 -28.85
N ARG A 12 -1.95 -14.30 -29.50
CA ARG A 12 -1.00 -14.53 -30.60
C ARG A 12 -1.32 -13.64 -31.81
N LEU A 13 -2.60 -13.49 -32.16
CA LEU A 13 -3.04 -12.62 -33.26
C LEU A 13 -2.65 -11.16 -32.99
N VAL A 14 -2.96 -10.63 -31.80
CA VAL A 14 -2.60 -9.25 -31.44
C VAL A 14 -1.07 -9.06 -31.44
N HIS A 15 -0.32 -10.02 -30.94
CA HIS A 15 1.14 -9.95 -30.96
C HIS A 15 1.72 -9.94 -32.39
N ARG A 16 1.14 -10.72 -33.32
CA ARG A 16 1.50 -10.71 -34.75
C ARG A 16 1.11 -9.38 -35.43
N ALA A 17 -0.10 -8.89 -35.15
CA ALA A 17 -0.59 -7.64 -35.71
C ALA A 17 0.29 -6.45 -35.28
N LEU A 18 0.71 -6.37 -34.03
CA LEU A 18 1.64 -5.34 -33.55
C LEU A 18 2.97 -5.37 -34.30
N ARG A 19 3.50 -6.56 -34.60
CA ARG A 19 4.73 -6.68 -35.40
C ARG A 19 4.54 -6.19 -36.84
N SER A 20 3.41 -6.54 -37.47
CA SER A 20 3.06 -6.08 -38.82
C SER A 20 2.92 -4.56 -38.88
N ILE A 21 2.22 -3.97 -37.91
CA ILE A 21 2.07 -2.50 -37.80
C ILE A 21 3.44 -1.83 -37.62
N ARG A 22 4.30 -2.36 -36.76
CA ARG A 22 5.66 -1.80 -36.53
C ARG A 22 6.54 -1.85 -37.77
N ARG A 23 6.30 -2.80 -38.69
CA ARG A 23 6.98 -2.85 -40.01
C ARG A 23 6.36 -1.95 -41.07
N GLY A 24 5.21 -1.33 -40.77
CA GLY A 24 4.54 -0.42 -41.70
C GLY A 24 3.84 -1.15 -42.87
N GLU A 25 3.44 -2.42 -42.68
CA GLU A 25 2.86 -3.27 -43.76
C GLU A 25 1.45 -2.86 -44.19
N ARG A 26 0.78 -1.98 -43.46
CA ARG A 26 -0.60 -1.54 -43.73
C ARG A 26 -0.65 -0.01 -43.82
N PRO A 27 -0.74 0.56 -45.03
CA PRO A 27 -0.73 2.00 -45.28
C PRO A 27 -1.80 2.76 -44.48
N GLY A 28 -3.03 2.25 -44.43
CA GLY A 28 -4.12 2.88 -43.67
C GLY A 28 -3.84 3.00 -42.17
N ILE A 29 -3.24 1.99 -41.53
CA ILE A 29 -2.88 2.05 -40.11
C ILE A 29 -1.71 3.01 -39.88
N VAL A 30 -0.73 3.01 -40.79
CA VAL A 30 0.41 3.95 -40.72
C VAL A 30 -0.06 5.39 -40.86
N ALA A 31 -0.96 5.65 -41.82
CA ALA A 31 -1.55 6.97 -42.03
C ALA A 31 -2.36 7.43 -40.81
N LEU A 32 -3.16 6.56 -40.21
CA LEU A 32 -3.96 6.89 -39.02
C LEU A 32 -3.08 7.21 -37.79
N LEU A 33 -1.98 6.48 -37.60
CA LEU A 33 -1.00 6.79 -36.56
C LEU A 33 -0.29 8.12 -36.82
N ALA A 34 0.07 8.39 -38.07
CA ALA A 34 0.68 9.65 -38.43
C ALA A 34 -0.27 10.87 -38.22
N ALA A 35 -1.56 10.71 -38.54
CA ALA A 35 -2.60 11.72 -38.26
C ALA A 35 -2.75 11.98 -36.75
N ALA A 36 -2.47 10.94 -35.92
CA ALA A 36 -2.43 11.04 -34.46
C ALA A 36 -1.12 11.62 -33.93
N GLY A 37 -0.16 12.00 -34.76
CA GLY A 37 1.17 12.47 -34.37
C GLY A 37 2.05 11.35 -33.79
N GLN A 38 1.76 10.08 -34.08
CA GLN A 38 2.48 8.93 -33.54
C GLN A 38 3.20 8.13 -34.64
N GLY A 39 4.40 7.66 -34.33
CA GLY A 39 5.13 6.74 -35.20
C GLY A 39 4.65 5.30 -35.06
N HIS A 40 4.53 4.58 -36.18
CA HIS A 40 4.11 3.17 -36.18
C HIS A 40 5.12 2.22 -35.50
N ARG A 41 6.41 2.55 -35.49
CA ARG A 41 7.48 1.70 -34.91
C ARG A 41 7.36 1.51 -33.40
N GLY A 42 6.87 2.52 -32.69
CA GLY A 42 6.70 2.51 -31.24
C GLY A 42 5.32 2.07 -30.73
N ILE A 43 4.43 1.62 -31.63
CA ILE A 43 3.06 1.26 -31.25
C ILE A 43 3.02 0.14 -30.19
N THR A 44 2.25 0.38 -29.14
CA THR A 44 2.01 -0.56 -28.04
C THR A 44 0.57 -1.11 -28.11
N PRO A 45 0.23 -2.19 -27.38
CA PRO A 45 -1.16 -2.63 -27.23
C PRO A 45 -2.09 -1.50 -26.75
N ARG A 46 -1.61 -0.67 -25.81
CA ARG A 46 -2.35 0.50 -25.33
C ARG A 46 -2.58 1.53 -26.43
N GLY A 47 -1.58 1.79 -27.27
CA GLY A 47 -1.73 2.68 -28.44
C GLY A 47 -2.79 2.19 -29.42
N LEU A 48 -2.90 0.88 -29.66
CA LEU A 48 -4.00 0.31 -30.44
C LEU A 48 -5.37 0.61 -29.82
N SER A 49 -5.52 0.38 -28.52
CA SER A 49 -6.81 0.54 -27.82
C SER A 49 -7.20 2.01 -27.62
N PHE A 50 -6.25 2.91 -27.44
CA PHE A 50 -6.54 4.32 -27.07
C PHE A 50 -6.30 5.33 -28.19
N THR A 51 -5.63 4.96 -29.27
CA THR A 51 -5.41 5.84 -30.44
C THR A 51 -6.15 5.31 -31.68
N ILE A 52 -5.86 4.08 -32.11
CA ILE A 52 -6.39 3.52 -33.35
C ILE A 52 -7.88 3.15 -33.22
N ALA A 53 -8.23 2.31 -32.25
CA ALA A 53 -9.59 1.83 -32.09
C ALA A 53 -10.63 2.95 -31.88
N PRO A 54 -10.39 4.02 -31.08
CA PRO A 54 -11.32 5.13 -30.95
C PRO A 54 -11.55 5.91 -32.25
N ALA A 55 -10.52 6.06 -33.09
CA ALA A 55 -10.65 6.75 -34.37
C ALA A 55 -11.50 5.93 -35.35
N ILE A 56 -11.22 4.64 -35.47
CA ILE A 56 -12.02 3.71 -36.29
C ILE A 56 -13.48 3.69 -35.81
N ASN A 57 -13.71 3.57 -34.51
CA ASN A 57 -15.04 3.50 -33.92
C ASN A 57 -15.83 4.82 -34.06
N ALA A 58 -15.14 5.98 -34.25
CA ALA A 58 -15.79 7.26 -34.38
C ALA A 58 -16.67 7.34 -35.64
N ALA A 59 -16.27 6.69 -36.73
CA ALA A 59 -17.04 6.61 -37.95
C ALA A 59 -18.44 6.02 -37.72
N GLY A 60 -18.55 4.86 -37.10
CA GLY A 60 -19.83 4.22 -36.79
C GLY A 60 -20.64 4.89 -35.67
N ARG A 61 -20.08 5.87 -34.95
CA ARG A 61 -20.80 6.63 -33.91
C ARG A 61 -21.41 7.94 -34.40
N LEU A 62 -20.75 8.63 -35.31
CA LEU A 62 -21.15 9.96 -35.79
C LEU A 62 -21.43 10.02 -37.30
N GLY A 63 -21.16 8.94 -38.03
CA GLY A 63 -21.27 8.90 -39.49
C GLY A 63 -21.35 7.49 -40.03
N ASP A 64 -20.73 7.28 -41.21
CA ASP A 64 -20.69 6.00 -41.89
C ASP A 64 -19.43 5.20 -41.53
N ALA A 65 -19.62 3.97 -41.11
CA ALA A 65 -18.53 3.02 -40.83
C ALA A 65 -17.73 2.64 -42.11
N GLY A 66 -18.26 2.90 -43.30
CA GLY A 66 -17.61 2.66 -44.61
C GLY A 66 -16.25 3.34 -44.70
N THR A 67 -16.14 4.62 -44.30
CA THR A 67 -14.86 5.36 -44.30
C THR A 67 -13.75 4.61 -43.54
N ALA A 68 -14.09 3.99 -42.41
CA ALA A 68 -13.11 3.23 -41.64
C ALA A 68 -12.72 1.92 -42.32
N LEU A 69 -13.65 1.26 -42.98
CA LEU A 69 -13.39 0.06 -43.78
C LEU A 69 -12.49 0.38 -44.97
N ASP A 70 -12.82 1.44 -45.72
CA ASP A 70 -12.05 1.89 -46.88
C ASP A 70 -10.59 2.20 -46.48
N LEU A 71 -10.38 2.90 -45.38
CA LEU A 71 -9.02 3.15 -44.84
C LEU A 71 -8.26 1.83 -44.56
N LEU A 72 -8.92 0.86 -43.95
CA LEU A 72 -8.26 -0.41 -43.60
C LEU A 72 -7.91 -1.28 -44.83
N LEU A 73 -8.60 -1.10 -45.95
CA LEU A 73 -8.40 -1.82 -47.21
C LEU A 73 -7.50 -1.05 -48.18
N GLU A 74 -7.27 0.26 -47.97
CA GLU A 74 -6.52 1.12 -48.86
C GLU A 74 -5.03 0.76 -48.91
N ASP A 75 -4.51 0.59 -50.12
CA ASP A 75 -3.11 0.26 -50.37
C ASP A 75 -2.29 1.50 -50.88
N ASP A 76 -2.95 2.52 -51.45
CA ASP A 76 -2.27 3.77 -51.83
C ASP A 76 -2.01 4.66 -50.61
N PRO A 77 -0.75 5.02 -50.35
CA PRO A 77 -0.43 5.85 -49.17
C PRO A 77 -1.05 7.25 -49.18
N ALA A 78 -1.30 7.85 -50.38
CA ALA A 78 -1.88 9.19 -50.50
C ALA A 78 -3.39 9.15 -50.20
N ALA A 79 -4.12 8.18 -50.79
CA ALA A 79 -5.53 7.95 -50.48
C ALA A 79 -5.74 7.57 -49.02
N ALA A 80 -4.89 6.69 -48.48
CA ALA A 80 -4.92 6.32 -47.07
C ALA A 80 -4.74 7.52 -46.14
N ARG A 81 -3.90 8.49 -46.49
CA ARG A 81 -3.74 9.71 -45.70
C ARG A 81 -5.01 10.53 -45.66
N ALA A 82 -5.67 10.77 -46.81
CA ALA A 82 -6.92 11.53 -46.88
C ALA A 82 -8.02 10.89 -45.99
N LEU A 83 -8.21 9.55 -46.08
CA LEU A 83 -9.16 8.83 -45.25
C LEU A 83 -8.80 8.87 -43.76
N ALA A 84 -7.50 8.81 -43.43
CA ALA A 84 -7.03 8.88 -42.04
C ALA A 84 -7.29 10.29 -41.45
N ASP A 85 -7.05 11.36 -42.18
CA ASP A 85 -7.31 12.73 -41.75
C ASP A 85 -8.82 12.93 -41.51
N GLU A 86 -9.70 12.40 -42.38
CA GLU A 86 -11.15 12.43 -42.21
C GLU A 86 -11.59 11.70 -40.93
N LEU A 87 -11.12 10.47 -40.72
CA LEU A 87 -11.43 9.69 -39.50
C LEU A 87 -10.92 10.37 -38.23
N TRP A 88 -9.76 11.02 -38.32
CA TRP A 88 -9.21 11.74 -37.19
C TRP A 88 -10.04 12.99 -36.86
N ALA A 89 -10.55 13.71 -37.87
CA ALA A 89 -11.48 14.81 -37.67
C ALA A 89 -12.80 14.35 -37.08
N MET A 90 -13.38 13.23 -37.54
CA MET A 90 -14.57 12.61 -36.93
C MET A 90 -14.33 12.24 -35.45
N ASN A 91 -13.17 11.66 -35.14
CA ASN A 91 -12.82 11.33 -33.77
C ASN A 91 -12.65 12.57 -32.86
N ALA A 92 -12.09 13.66 -33.39
CA ALA A 92 -12.01 14.94 -32.68
C ALA A 92 -13.41 15.49 -32.38
N ARG A 93 -14.32 15.50 -33.37
CA ARG A 93 -15.72 15.90 -33.19
C ARG A 93 -16.45 15.01 -32.16
N ARG A 94 -16.26 13.69 -32.23
CA ARG A 94 -16.85 12.77 -31.23
C ARG A 94 -16.37 13.12 -29.81
N ARG A 95 -15.07 13.39 -29.62
CA ARG A 95 -14.50 13.76 -28.31
C ARG A 95 -15.11 15.06 -27.77
N GLU A 96 -15.37 16.03 -28.64
CA GLU A 96 -15.98 17.29 -28.23
C GLU A 96 -17.41 17.08 -27.75
N VAL A 97 -18.22 16.33 -28.52
CA VAL A 97 -19.60 15.98 -28.11
C VAL A 97 -19.59 15.15 -26.81
N GLU A 98 -18.68 14.15 -26.69
CA GLU A 98 -18.52 13.36 -25.46
C GLU A 98 -18.18 14.26 -24.27
N ARG A 99 -17.25 15.22 -24.43
CA ARG A 99 -16.82 16.13 -23.37
C ARG A 99 -17.98 16.99 -22.87
N GLN A 100 -18.73 17.57 -23.79
CA GLN A 100 -19.90 18.41 -23.47
C GLN A 100 -20.95 17.60 -22.70
N VAL A 101 -21.42 16.49 -23.26
CA VAL A 101 -22.45 15.65 -22.62
C VAL A 101 -21.98 15.12 -21.27
N THR A 102 -20.69 14.77 -21.14
CA THR A 102 -20.12 14.32 -19.85
C THR A 102 -20.15 15.44 -18.82
N ALA A 103 -19.82 16.67 -19.17
CA ALA A 103 -19.85 17.81 -18.25
C ALA A 103 -21.27 18.11 -17.76
N GLU A 104 -22.26 18.12 -18.68
CA GLU A 104 -23.67 18.31 -18.36
C GLU A 104 -24.18 17.18 -17.44
N ALA A 105 -23.91 15.92 -17.77
CA ALA A 105 -24.31 14.77 -16.99
C ALA A 105 -23.72 14.76 -15.56
N ILE A 106 -22.44 15.14 -15.42
CA ILE A 106 -21.79 15.30 -14.12
C ILE A 106 -22.47 16.41 -13.30
N ALA A 107 -22.71 17.57 -13.92
CA ALA A 107 -23.38 18.69 -13.24
C ALA A 107 -24.79 18.30 -12.75
N MET A 108 -25.55 17.52 -13.53
CA MET A 108 -26.85 16.99 -13.12
C MET A 108 -26.75 16.07 -11.91
N VAL A 109 -25.75 15.20 -11.88
CA VAL A 109 -25.55 14.29 -10.75
C VAL A 109 -25.15 15.07 -9.50
N GLU A 110 -24.25 16.04 -9.62
CA GLU A 110 -23.75 16.85 -8.49
C GLU A 110 -24.81 17.82 -7.93
N ALA A 111 -25.74 18.30 -8.77
CA ALA A 111 -26.84 19.17 -8.36
C ALA A 111 -28.02 18.43 -7.70
N ALA A 112 -28.11 17.11 -7.83
CA ALA A 112 -29.22 16.35 -7.28
C ALA A 112 -29.14 16.29 -5.75
N PRO A 113 -30.24 16.61 -5.01
CA PRO A 113 -30.28 16.51 -3.54
C PRO A 113 -29.94 15.09 -3.08
N GLY A 114 -28.94 14.94 -2.19
CA GLY A 114 -28.50 13.64 -1.69
C GLY A 114 -27.61 12.85 -2.65
N ALA A 115 -27.00 13.50 -3.62
CA ALA A 115 -26.16 12.88 -4.67
C ALA A 115 -25.04 11.99 -4.11
N ASP A 116 -24.50 12.31 -2.95
CA ASP A 116 -23.33 11.60 -2.38
C ASP A 116 -23.66 10.45 -1.43
N ALA A 117 -24.82 10.44 -0.78
CA ALA A 117 -25.00 9.60 0.41
C ALA A 117 -25.94 8.38 0.24
N GLY A 118 -26.70 8.23 -0.85
CA GLY A 118 -27.76 7.22 -0.88
C GLY A 118 -28.04 6.53 -2.22
N SER A 119 -27.68 7.12 -3.33
CA SER A 119 -28.03 6.58 -4.65
C SER A 119 -27.14 5.38 -5.03
N ALA A 120 -27.77 4.23 -5.23
CA ALA A 120 -27.07 2.99 -5.60
C ALA A 120 -26.80 2.90 -7.10
N VAL A 121 -27.52 3.67 -7.94
CA VAL A 121 -27.38 3.76 -9.39
C VAL A 121 -27.59 5.19 -9.86
N THR A 122 -26.86 5.62 -10.89
CA THR A 122 -27.02 6.93 -11.52
C THR A 122 -27.89 6.80 -12.76
N VAL A 123 -28.96 7.61 -12.88
CA VAL A 123 -29.76 7.72 -14.11
C VAL A 123 -29.88 9.20 -14.45
N VAL A 124 -29.34 9.60 -15.60
CA VAL A 124 -29.42 10.96 -16.12
C VAL A 124 -30.00 10.96 -17.53
N ALA A 125 -30.72 12.04 -17.87
CA ALA A 125 -31.31 12.22 -19.18
C ALA A 125 -31.09 13.65 -19.66
N GLY A 126 -30.76 13.81 -20.94
CA GLY A 126 -30.59 15.14 -21.55
C GLY A 126 -31.19 15.19 -22.94
N GLU A 127 -31.83 16.34 -23.24
CA GLU A 127 -32.43 16.60 -24.54
C GLU A 127 -31.32 16.92 -25.55
N GLY A 128 -31.42 16.37 -26.75
CA GLY A 128 -30.47 16.58 -27.82
C GLY A 128 -29.11 15.92 -27.63
N TRP A 129 -28.91 15.12 -26.60
CA TRP A 129 -27.69 14.32 -26.47
C TRP A 129 -27.58 13.31 -27.59
N HIS A 130 -26.36 13.14 -28.11
CA HIS A 130 -26.15 12.23 -29.24
C HIS A 130 -26.11 10.76 -28.77
N GLU A 131 -26.96 9.89 -29.33
CA GLU A 131 -27.06 8.46 -28.95
C GLU A 131 -25.72 7.71 -29.06
N GLY A 132 -24.86 8.07 -30.03
CA GLY A 132 -23.56 7.45 -30.26
C GLY A 132 -22.52 7.65 -29.13
N VAL A 133 -22.77 8.62 -28.21
CA VAL A 133 -21.82 8.90 -27.11
C VAL A 133 -22.33 8.54 -25.72
N VAL A 134 -23.66 8.38 -25.53
CA VAL A 134 -24.24 8.12 -24.18
C VAL A 134 -23.63 6.92 -23.48
N GLY A 135 -23.22 5.87 -24.23
CA GLY A 135 -22.56 4.71 -23.65
C GLY A 135 -21.13 4.99 -23.15
N ILE A 136 -20.43 5.96 -23.75
CA ILE A 136 -19.12 6.40 -23.29
C ILE A 136 -19.30 7.28 -22.04
N VAL A 137 -20.28 8.19 -22.08
CA VAL A 137 -20.62 9.04 -20.92
C VAL A 137 -21.03 8.20 -19.73
N ALA A 138 -21.83 7.14 -19.91
CA ALA A 138 -22.16 6.20 -18.84
C ALA A 138 -20.90 5.58 -18.20
N SER A 139 -19.89 5.19 -19.00
CA SER A 139 -18.61 4.71 -18.47
C SER A 139 -17.89 5.77 -17.63
N ARG A 140 -17.89 7.06 -18.10
CA ARG A 140 -17.28 8.17 -17.34
C ARG A 140 -17.99 8.43 -16.00
N LEU A 141 -19.31 8.29 -15.96
CA LEU A 141 -20.06 8.43 -14.71
C LEU A 141 -19.76 7.27 -13.75
N VAL A 142 -19.63 6.03 -14.26
CA VAL A 142 -19.23 4.87 -13.44
C VAL A 142 -17.83 5.08 -12.84
N GLU A 143 -16.86 5.49 -13.66
CA GLU A 143 -15.50 5.79 -13.22
C GLU A 143 -15.47 6.89 -12.13
N ARG A 144 -16.27 7.95 -12.31
CA ARG A 144 -16.29 9.09 -11.41
C ARG A 144 -16.99 8.83 -10.08
N PHE A 145 -18.17 8.17 -10.13
CA PHE A 145 -19.06 8.03 -8.96
C PHE A 145 -19.02 6.64 -8.32
N GLY A 146 -18.27 5.68 -8.90
CA GLY A 146 -18.11 4.34 -8.36
C GLY A 146 -19.43 3.57 -8.20
N ARG A 147 -20.40 3.80 -9.10
CA ARG A 147 -21.71 3.13 -9.13
C ARG A 147 -22.20 2.97 -10.56
N PRO A 148 -23.09 2.00 -10.85
CA PRO A 148 -23.69 1.84 -12.17
C PRO A 148 -24.33 3.13 -12.65
N ALA A 149 -24.27 3.38 -13.96
CA ALA A 149 -24.85 4.57 -14.56
C ALA A 149 -25.61 4.23 -15.84
N ILE A 150 -26.79 4.85 -16.04
CA ILE A 150 -27.57 4.86 -17.27
C ILE A 150 -27.68 6.30 -17.74
N VAL A 151 -27.32 6.54 -19.01
CA VAL A 151 -27.39 7.85 -19.65
C VAL A 151 -28.37 7.75 -20.82
N LEU A 152 -29.36 8.65 -20.81
CA LEU A 152 -30.47 8.69 -21.76
C LEU A 152 -30.37 9.94 -22.62
N ALA A 153 -30.45 9.78 -23.92
CA ALA A 153 -30.70 10.86 -24.87
C ALA A 153 -32.20 10.95 -25.12
N THR A 154 -32.81 12.13 -25.02
CA THR A 154 -34.22 12.37 -25.27
C THR A 154 -34.44 13.22 -26.52
N ASP A 155 -35.55 12.95 -27.23
CA ASP A 155 -36.01 13.71 -28.40
C ASP A 155 -37.36 14.37 -28.14
N GLY A 156 -37.70 14.61 -26.86
CA GLY A 156 -38.99 15.14 -26.39
C GLY A 156 -39.98 14.04 -26.01
N ALA A 157 -40.24 13.07 -26.84
CA ALA A 157 -41.27 12.02 -26.59
C ALA A 157 -40.63 10.69 -26.15
N THR A 158 -39.49 10.37 -26.68
CA THR A 158 -38.81 9.09 -26.40
C THR A 158 -37.43 9.32 -25.81
N ALA A 159 -36.96 8.32 -25.08
CA ALA A 159 -35.63 8.28 -24.53
C ALA A 159 -34.94 6.99 -24.94
N LYS A 160 -33.69 7.12 -25.43
CA LYS A 160 -32.81 6.00 -25.72
C LYS A 160 -31.51 6.16 -24.95
N GLY A 161 -31.02 5.08 -24.37
CA GLY A 161 -29.83 5.17 -23.56
C GLY A 161 -29.01 3.93 -23.46
N SER A 162 -27.89 4.11 -22.78
CA SER A 162 -26.95 3.04 -22.52
C SER A 162 -26.52 3.07 -21.06
N GLY A 163 -26.50 1.90 -20.44
CA GLY A 163 -25.97 1.72 -19.09
C GLY A 163 -24.63 1.04 -19.06
N ARG A 164 -23.88 1.33 -18.00
CA ARG A 164 -22.60 0.67 -17.67
C ARG A 164 -22.59 0.29 -16.20
N SER A 165 -21.89 -0.79 -15.86
CA SER A 165 -21.81 -1.32 -14.52
C SER A 165 -20.36 -1.37 -13.99
N LEU A 166 -20.24 -1.59 -12.69
CA LEU A 166 -19.00 -1.96 -12.04
C LEU A 166 -18.69 -3.45 -12.32
N PRO A 167 -17.41 -3.86 -12.36
CA PRO A 167 -17.04 -5.26 -12.44
C PRO A 167 -17.70 -6.08 -11.30
N GLY A 168 -18.27 -7.22 -11.67
CA GLY A 168 -18.93 -8.12 -10.70
C GLY A 168 -20.35 -7.75 -10.28
N LEU A 169 -20.91 -6.64 -10.81
CA LEU A 169 -22.29 -6.24 -10.55
C LEU A 169 -23.15 -6.41 -11.82
N ASP A 170 -24.26 -7.13 -11.72
CA ASP A 170 -25.16 -7.42 -12.84
C ASP A 170 -26.19 -6.31 -13.04
N LEU A 171 -25.87 -5.36 -13.95
CA LEU A 171 -26.79 -4.28 -14.33
C LEU A 171 -27.97 -4.81 -15.17
N HIS A 172 -27.76 -5.88 -15.96
CA HIS A 172 -28.84 -6.46 -16.76
C HIS A 172 -29.96 -7.02 -15.87
N ALA A 173 -29.60 -7.73 -14.79
CA ALA A 173 -30.56 -8.23 -13.82
C ALA A 173 -31.31 -7.07 -13.11
N MET A 174 -30.62 -5.98 -12.78
CA MET A 174 -31.26 -4.79 -12.17
C MET A 174 -32.26 -4.13 -13.13
N VAL A 175 -31.89 -3.95 -14.40
CA VAL A 175 -32.78 -3.39 -15.43
C VAL A 175 -33.96 -4.32 -15.72
N SER A 176 -33.75 -5.64 -15.66
CA SER A 176 -34.82 -6.65 -15.81
C SER A 176 -35.95 -6.47 -14.77
N GLU A 177 -35.59 -6.12 -13.53
CA GLU A 177 -36.56 -5.87 -12.46
C GLU A 177 -37.36 -4.56 -12.67
N ALA A 178 -36.79 -3.57 -13.38
CA ALA A 178 -37.41 -2.29 -13.73
C ALA A 178 -37.92 -2.26 -15.19
N ALA A 179 -38.06 -3.42 -15.85
CA ALA A 179 -38.34 -3.51 -17.29
C ALA A 179 -39.77 -3.10 -17.66
N GLY A 180 -40.70 -3.02 -16.69
CA GLY A 180 -42.11 -2.63 -16.92
C GLY A 180 -42.31 -1.26 -17.56
N ARG A 181 -41.31 -0.37 -17.48
CA ARG A 181 -41.31 0.96 -18.11
C ARG A 181 -40.59 1.03 -19.44
N LEU A 182 -39.92 -0.05 -19.84
CA LEU A 182 -39.09 -0.06 -21.04
C LEU A 182 -39.87 -0.55 -22.25
N THR A 183 -39.78 0.18 -23.35
CA THR A 183 -40.32 -0.24 -24.65
C THR A 183 -39.36 -1.24 -25.34
N ARG A 184 -38.05 -1.09 -25.08
CA ARG A 184 -37.02 -2.00 -25.58
C ARG A 184 -35.83 -1.96 -24.63
N TRP A 185 -35.24 -3.12 -24.37
CA TRP A 185 -34.01 -3.22 -23.59
C TRP A 185 -33.26 -4.52 -23.90
N GLY A 186 -31.98 -4.56 -23.54
CA GLY A 186 -31.14 -5.73 -23.69
C GLY A 186 -29.69 -5.44 -23.37
N GLY A 187 -28.87 -6.48 -23.30
CA GLY A 187 -27.45 -6.35 -22.99
C GLY A 187 -26.91 -7.52 -22.19
N HIS A 188 -25.99 -7.25 -21.33
CA HIS A 188 -25.34 -8.21 -20.43
C HIS A 188 -25.00 -7.53 -19.09
N ALA A 189 -24.47 -8.29 -18.12
CA ALA A 189 -24.18 -7.79 -16.77
C ALA A 189 -23.42 -6.45 -16.73
N GLY A 190 -22.46 -6.23 -17.62
CA GLY A 190 -21.60 -5.03 -17.65
C GLY A 190 -22.16 -3.84 -18.44
N ALA A 191 -23.11 -4.06 -19.36
CA ALA A 191 -23.65 -3.01 -20.23
C ALA A 191 -25.04 -3.34 -20.73
N VAL A 192 -25.92 -2.32 -20.74
CA VAL A 192 -27.29 -2.42 -21.21
C VAL A 192 -27.64 -1.30 -22.18
N GLY A 193 -28.57 -1.57 -23.11
CA GLY A 193 -29.27 -0.56 -23.89
C GLY A 193 -30.72 -0.53 -23.45
N VAL A 194 -31.32 0.65 -23.35
CA VAL A 194 -32.71 0.86 -22.93
C VAL A 194 -33.39 1.87 -23.82
N SER A 195 -34.70 1.70 -24.01
CA SER A 195 -35.58 2.69 -24.64
C SER A 195 -36.90 2.76 -23.86
N LEU A 196 -37.42 3.96 -23.65
CA LEU A 196 -38.64 4.20 -22.90
C LEU A 196 -39.32 5.53 -23.35
N ALA A 197 -40.56 5.78 -22.94
CA ALA A 197 -41.14 7.09 -23.08
C ALA A 197 -40.42 8.09 -22.15
N ALA A 198 -40.30 9.34 -22.58
CA ALA A 198 -39.61 10.36 -21.76
C ALA A 198 -40.30 10.59 -20.42
N ASP A 199 -41.63 10.52 -20.40
CA ASP A 199 -42.45 10.67 -19.19
C ASP A 199 -42.25 9.54 -18.17
N ASP A 200 -41.78 8.38 -18.59
CA ASP A 200 -41.49 7.23 -17.72
C ASP A 200 -40.11 7.29 -17.03
N ILE A 201 -39.26 8.25 -17.39
CA ILE A 201 -37.88 8.35 -16.84
C ILE A 201 -37.88 8.46 -15.30
N PRO A 202 -38.73 9.29 -14.65
CA PRO A 202 -38.74 9.37 -13.19
C PRO A 202 -39.11 8.05 -12.52
N ALA A 203 -40.16 7.37 -13.00
CA ALA A 203 -40.58 6.09 -12.46
C ALA A 203 -39.56 4.99 -12.69
N PHE A 204 -38.94 4.92 -13.87
CA PHE A 204 -37.86 4.00 -14.15
C PHE A 204 -36.66 4.21 -13.22
N ARG A 205 -36.32 5.48 -12.92
CA ARG A 205 -35.24 5.80 -11.96
C ARG A 205 -35.55 5.26 -10.57
N GLU A 206 -36.75 5.42 -10.07
CA GLU A 206 -37.17 4.93 -8.75
C GLU A 206 -37.18 3.41 -8.68
N GLU A 207 -37.71 2.72 -9.67
CA GLU A 207 -37.74 1.27 -9.75
C GLU A 207 -36.30 0.70 -9.79
N LEU A 208 -35.42 1.32 -10.57
CA LEU A 208 -34.01 0.91 -10.67
C LEU A 208 -33.22 1.16 -9.37
N GLN A 209 -33.53 2.26 -8.65
CA GLN A 209 -32.95 2.50 -7.32
C GLN A 209 -33.38 1.43 -6.32
N SER A 210 -34.65 1.03 -6.36
CA SER A 210 -35.19 -0.05 -5.51
C SER A 210 -34.51 -1.39 -5.80
N ALA A 211 -34.34 -1.75 -7.07
CA ALA A 211 -33.63 -2.95 -7.50
C ALA A 211 -32.16 -2.93 -7.05
N ALA A 212 -31.51 -1.77 -7.09
CA ALA A 212 -30.12 -1.59 -6.66
C ALA A 212 -29.97 -1.63 -5.12
N ALA A 213 -30.97 -1.15 -4.36
CA ALA A 213 -30.95 -1.15 -2.90
C ALA A 213 -30.82 -2.56 -2.32
N GLY A 214 -31.44 -3.57 -2.94
CA GLY A 214 -31.31 -4.98 -2.58
C GLY A 214 -29.89 -5.56 -2.77
N ARG A 215 -29.05 -4.87 -3.54
CA ARG A 215 -27.68 -5.33 -3.92
C ARG A 215 -26.57 -4.51 -3.28
N ARG A 216 -26.82 -3.86 -2.15
CA ARG A 216 -25.81 -3.02 -1.44
C ARG A 216 -24.51 -3.78 -1.07
N ALA A 217 -24.62 -5.06 -0.75
CA ALA A 217 -23.45 -5.90 -0.46
C ALA A 217 -22.60 -6.12 -1.72
N ASP A 218 -23.25 -6.38 -2.87
CA ASP A 218 -22.57 -6.57 -4.15
C ASP A 218 -21.95 -5.27 -4.64
N LEU A 219 -22.62 -4.12 -4.43
CA LEU A 219 -22.08 -2.80 -4.71
C LEU A 219 -20.83 -2.49 -3.89
N ARG A 220 -20.81 -2.84 -2.61
CA ARG A 220 -19.60 -2.70 -1.77
C ARG A 220 -18.48 -3.59 -2.26
N ARG A 221 -18.78 -4.85 -2.58
CA ARG A 221 -17.80 -5.80 -3.13
C ARG A 221 -17.28 -5.34 -4.49
N ALA A 222 -18.13 -4.82 -5.37
CA ALA A 222 -17.75 -4.30 -6.69
C ALA A 222 -16.85 -3.04 -6.62
N ARG A 223 -16.88 -2.31 -5.51
CA ARG A 223 -15.97 -1.18 -5.23
C ARG A 223 -14.61 -1.64 -4.69
N THR A 224 -14.49 -2.89 -4.27
CA THR A 224 -13.21 -3.44 -3.81
C THR A 224 -12.34 -3.72 -5.03
N ARG A 225 -11.14 -3.13 -5.05
CA ARG A 225 -10.18 -3.33 -6.13
C ARG A 225 -9.17 -4.40 -5.71
N ALA A 226 -9.07 -5.47 -6.49
CA ALA A 226 -8.01 -6.44 -6.33
C ALA A 226 -6.72 -5.89 -6.95
N VAL A 227 -5.60 -6.08 -6.27
CA VAL A 227 -4.27 -5.72 -6.75
C VAL A 227 -3.41 -6.98 -6.86
N ASP A 228 -2.47 -6.98 -7.81
CA ASP A 228 -1.67 -8.16 -8.09
C ASP A 228 -0.49 -8.31 -7.13
N ALA A 229 0.09 -7.19 -6.67
CA ALA A 229 1.21 -7.21 -5.73
C ALA A 229 1.32 -5.92 -4.90
N VAL A 230 1.91 -6.06 -3.72
CA VAL A 230 2.40 -4.96 -2.90
C VAL A 230 3.91 -4.85 -3.12
N VAL A 231 4.39 -3.66 -3.47
CA VAL A 231 5.78 -3.41 -3.85
C VAL A 231 6.44 -2.35 -2.97
N ALA A 232 7.73 -2.49 -2.74
CA ALA A 232 8.53 -1.46 -2.09
C ALA A 232 9.09 -0.45 -3.12
N GLY A 233 9.64 0.67 -2.66
CA GLY A 233 10.32 1.63 -3.53
C GLY A 233 11.47 1.02 -4.32
N ALA A 234 12.21 0.08 -3.71
CA ALA A 234 13.29 -0.65 -4.36
C ALA A 234 12.86 -1.48 -5.59
N ASP A 235 11.56 -1.78 -5.71
CA ASP A 235 11.00 -2.51 -6.86
C ASP A 235 10.67 -1.59 -8.05
N LEU A 236 10.63 -0.27 -7.86
CA LEU A 236 10.27 0.71 -8.89
C LEU A 236 11.45 0.95 -9.86
N THR A 237 11.98 -0.11 -10.44
CA THR A 237 13.15 -0.09 -11.32
C THR A 237 12.79 -0.30 -12.77
N LEU A 238 13.71 0.07 -13.68
CA LEU A 238 13.57 -0.22 -15.11
C LEU A 238 13.50 -1.72 -15.36
N THR A 239 14.33 -2.51 -14.71
CA THR A 239 14.33 -3.98 -14.84
C THR A 239 12.97 -4.60 -14.49
N THR A 240 12.36 -4.14 -13.40
CA THR A 240 11.01 -4.59 -13.02
C THR A 240 9.98 -4.14 -14.05
N ALA A 241 10.05 -2.90 -14.54
CA ALA A 241 9.15 -2.41 -15.57
C ALA A 241 9.25 -3.21 -16.87
N GLU A 242 10.45 -3.56 -17.30
CA GLU A 242 10.70 -4.39 -18.50
C GLU A 242 10.18 -5.81 -18.32
N ALA A 243 10.36 -6.41 -17.13
CA ALA A 243 9.81 -7.73 -16.82
C ALA A 243 8.27 -7.73 -16.85
N LEU A 244 7.63 -6.68 -16.35
CA LEU A 244 6.17 -6.52 -16.45
C LEU A 244 5.74 -6.28 -17.90
N GLU A 245 6.46 -5.46 -18.68
CA GLU A 245 6.18 -5.21 -20.10
C GLU A 245 6.25 -6.51 -20.94
N ALA A 246 7.08 -7.47 -20.56
CA ALA A 246 7.17 -8.78 -21.23
C ALA A 246 5.88 -9.63 -21.12
N LEU A 247 5.00 -9.32 -20.15
CA LEU A 247 3.68 -9.95 -20.02
C LEU A 247 2.66 -9.42 -21.04
N ALA A 248 2.96 -8.35 -21.78
CA ALA A 248 2.09 -7.79 -22.82
C ALA A 248 1.86 -8.77 -23.99
N PRO A 249 0.80 -8.63 -24.81
CA PRO A 249 -0.18 -7.54 -24.82
C PRO A 249 -1.23 -7.65 -23.71
N PHE A 250 -1.50 -6.53 -23.04
CA PHE A 250 -2.51 -6.44 -21.99
C PHE A 250 -3.90 -6.11 -22.55
N GLY A 251 -4.94 -6.57 -21.88
CA GLY A 251 -6.34 -6.35 -22.20
C GLY A 251 -7.25 -7.31 -21.43
N ARG A 252 -8.48 -7.48 -21.89
CA ARG A 252 -9.44 -8.39 -21.23
C ARG A 252 -8.86 -9.80 -21.11
N GLY A 253 -8.93 -10.40 -19.93
CA GLY A 253 -8.40 -11.76 -19.63
C GLY A 253 -6.87 -11.83 -19.47
N ASN A 254 -6.15 -10.73 -19.71
CA ASN A 254 -4.74 -10.53 -19.40
C ASN A 254 -4.52 -9.06 -19.00
N PRO A 255 -5.03 -8.62 -17.85
CA PRO A 255 -4.90 -7.24 -17.41
C PRO A 255 -3.44 -6.85 -17.17
N GLU A 256 -3.14 -5.56 -17.29
CA GLU A 256 -1.85 -5.02 -16.87
C GLU A 256 -1.76 -5.11 -15.34
N PRO A 257 -0.67 -5.62 -14.77
CA PRO A 257 -0.53 -5.79 -13.33
C PRO A 257 -0.73 -4.49 -12.56
N GLU A 258 -1.58 -4.54 -11.53
CA GLU A 258 -1.84 -3.45 -10.60
C GLU A 258 -1.07 -3.65 -9.31
N LEU A 259 -0.31 -2.64 -8.93
CA LEU A 259 0.60 -2.67 -7.80
C LEU A 259 0.12 -1.69 -6.72
N VAL A 260 0.32 -2.04 -5.45
CA VAL A 260 0.20 -1.07 -4.35
C VAL A 260 1.59 -0.68 -3.85
N VAL A 261 1.84 0.61 -3.79
CA VAL A 261 3.02 1.19 -3.12
C VAL A 261 2.54 1.81 -1.80
N PRO A 262 2.73 1.13 -0.67
CA PRO A 262 2.22 1.59 0.62
C PRO A 262 3.07 2.70 1.21
N GLY A 263 2.43 3.68 1.85
CA GLY A 263 3.09 4.72 2.66
C GLY A 263 4.03 5.64 1.87
N CYS A 264 3.79 5.82 0.58
CA CYS A 264 4.63 6.68 -0.26
C CYS A 264 4.34 8.17 -0.04
N ALA A 265 5.34 9.01 -0.24
CA ALA A 265 5.14 10.45 -0.40
C ALA A 265 4.93 10.78 -1.88
N VAL A 266 4.10 11.78 -2.14
CA VAL A 266 3.86 12.32 -3.48
C VAL A 266 4.40 13.75 -3.51
N THR A 267 5.44 14.00 -4.30
CA THR A 267 6.16 15.28 -4.32
C THR A 267 6.24 15.87 -5.71
N GLY A 268 6.55 17.16 -5.82
CA GLY A 268 6.68 17.84 -7.11
C GLY A 268 5.40 17.79 -7.94
N VAL A 269 4.27 17.93 -7.26
CA VAL A 269 2.93 17.89 -7.86
C VAL A 269 2.75 19.01 -8.87
N SER A 270 2.22 18.69 -10.03
CA SER A 270 1.81 19.66 -11.04
C SER A 270 0.65 19.12 -11.87
N ARG A 271 -0.26 20.01 -12.26
CA ARG A 271 -1.35 19.68 -13.16
C ARG A 271 -0.92 19.87 -14.59
N VAL A 272 -1.15 18.88 -15.44
CA VAL A 272 -0.81 18.91 -16.87
C VAL A 272 -2.04 18.59 -17.73
N GLY A 273 -1.96 18.87 -19.05
CA GLY A 273 -3.07 18.61 -19.95
C GLY A 273 -4.31 19.41 -19.58
N GLU A 274 -4.20 20.74 -19.52
CA GLU A 274 -5.29 21.65 -19.13
C GLU A 274 -5.83 21.37 -17.70
N GLY A 275 -4.95 20.93 -16.81
CA GLY A 275 -5.31 20.64 -15.41
C GLY A 275 -5.98 19.29 -15.19
N ARG A 276 -6.13 18.45 -16.23
CA ARG A 276 -6.85 17.17 -16.14
C ARG A 276 -6.02 16.04 -15.52
N HIS A 277 -4.70 16.11 -15.60
CA HIS A 277 -3.81 15.03 -15.18
C HIS A 277 -2.88 15.50 -14.07
N LEU A 278 -2.50 14.58 -13.21
CA LEU A 278 -1.51 14.77 -12.15
C LEU A 278 -0.13 14.30 -12.66
N ARG A 279 0.87 15.17 -12.61
CA ARG A 279 2.28 14.79 -12.74
C ARG A 279 2.98 15.02 -11.42
N ALA A 280 3.74 14.04 -10.95
CA ALA A 280 4.39 14.08 -9.65
C ALA A 280 5.64 13.17 -9.62
N ARG A 281 6.27 13.08 -8.47
CA ARG A 281 7.27 12.07 -8.11
C ARG A 281 6.74 11.28 -6.92
N LEU A 282 6.82 9.96 -7.01
CA LEU A 282 6.48 9.06 -5.94
C LEU A 282 7.77 8.68 -5.21
N VAL A 283 7.79 8.90 -3.89
CA VAL A 283 8.95 8.60 -3.03
C VAL A 283 8.56 7.50 -2.04
N ALA A 284 9.26 6.37 -2.10
CA ALA A 284 9.03 5.23 -1.23
C ALA A 284 10.37 4.58 -0.85
N GLY A 285 10.64 4.35 0.44
CA GLY A 285 11.85 3.70 0.91
C GLY A 285 13.15 4.36 0.41
N GLY A 286 13.18 5.69 0.30
CA GLY A 286 14.34 6.44 -0.22
C GLY A 286 14.47 6.45 -1.75
N VAL A 287 13.66 5.69 -2.50
CA VAL A 287 13.65 5.66 -3.97
C VAL A 287 12.64 6.66 -4.49
N THR A 288 13.01 7.40 -5.54
CA THR A 288 12.14 8.37 -6.22
C THR A 288 11.88 7.92 -7.64
N ALA A 289 10.61 7.78 -8.03
CA ALA A 289 10.19 7.43 -9.38
C ALA A 289 9.27 8.51 -9.98
N PRO A 290 9.41 8.84 -11.29
CA PRO A 290 8.48 9.74 -11.96
C PRO A 290 7.09 9.11 -12.04
N ALA A 291 6.04 9.93 -11.78
CA ALA A 291 4.68 9.46 -11.71
C ALA A 291 3.73 10.34 -12.53
N ILE A 292 2.74 9.71 -13.15
CA ILE A 292 1.65 10.34 -13.89
C ILE A 292 0.31 9.71 -13.51
N GLY A 293 -0.67 10.52 -13.13
CA GLY A 293 -2.05 10.11 -12.89
C GLY A 293 -2.97 10.70 -13.95
N PHE A 294 -3.44 9.87 -14.89
CA PHE A 294 -4.39 10.32 -15.91
C PHE A 294 -5.76 10.56 -15.31
N SER A 295 -6.40 11.70 -15.63
CA SER A 295 -7.68 12.15 -15.07
C SER A 295 -7.68 12.42 -13.57
N MET A 296 -6.51 12.49 -12.93
CA MET A 296 -6.30 12.73 -11.50
C MET A 296 -6.00 14.22 -11.17
N GLY A 297 -6.47 15.17 -12.00
CA GLY A 297 -6.22 16.59 -11.75
C GLY A 297 -6.84 17.11 -10.44
N ARG A 298 -7.91 16.48 -9.94
CA ARG A 298 -8.51 16.80 -8.63
C ARG A 298 -7.68 16.25 -7.47
N ASP A 299 -7.11 15.06 -7.65
CA ASP A 299 -6.24 14.45 -6.63
C ASP A 299 -4.99 15.31 -6.40
N ALA A 300 -4.54 16.06 -7.42
CA ALA A 300 -3.45 17.02 -7.27
C ALA A 300 -3.73 18.07 -6.18
N ALA A 301 -4.97 18.61 -6.13
CA ALA A 301 -5.36 19.56 -5.08
C ALA A 301 -5.35 18.90 -3.69
N ALA A 302 -5.93 17.70 -3.59
CA ALA A 302 -5.96 16.96 -2.33
C ALA A 302 -4.54 16.61 -1.82
N VAL A 303 -3.61 16.30 -2.72
CA VAL A 303 -2.20 16.07 -2.35
C VAL A 303 -1.52 17.37 -1.88
N GLU A 304 -1.78 18.49 -2.56
CA GLU A 304 -1.25 19.81 -2.17
C GLU A 304 -1.78 20.26 -0.80
N GLU A 305 -3.09 20.08 -0.54
CA GLU A 305 -3.74 20.39 0.74
C GLU A 305 -3.23 19.52 1.91
N ALA A 306 -2.93 18.25 1.64
CA ALA A 306 -2.42 17.33 2.65
C ALA A 306 -1.01 17.69 3.15
N GLY A 307 -0.25 18.46 2.38
CA GLY A 307 1.06 18.98 2.75
C GLY A 307 2.23 18.00 2.50
N PRO A 308 3.47 18.46 2.73
CA PRO A 308 4.69 17.74 2.34
C PRO A 308 4.94 16.46 3.16
N ASP A 309 4.42 16.41 4.37
CA ASP A 309 4.58 15.25 5.27
C ASP A 309 3.51 14.17 5.07
N ALA A 310 2.52 14.44 4.22
CA ALA A 310 1.45 13.50 3.94
C ALA A 310 1.99 12.22 3.28
N ARG A 311 1.35 11.11 3.64
CA ARG A 311 1.65 9.79 3.07
C ARG A 311 0.39 9.23 2.43
N PHE A 312 0.61 8.42 1.40
CA PHE A 312 -0.46 7.84 0.60
C PHE A 312 -0.19 6.36 0.34
N ASP A 313 -1.25 5.58 0.26
CA ASP A 313 -1.19 4.31 -0.46
C ASP A 313 -1.52 4.58 -1.91
N ALA A 314 -0.60 4.23 -2.81
CA ALA A 314 -0.77 4.44 -4.23
C ALA A 314 -1.11 3.12 -4.93
N ILE A 315 -2.22 3.07 -5.68
CA ILE A 315 -2.45 2.02 -6.68
C ILE A 315 -1.88 2.51 -7.99
N ALA A 316 -1.01 1.71 -8.59
CA ALA A 316 -0.25 2.12 -9.75
C ALA A 316 0.12 0.94 -10.66
N ARG A 317 0.54 1.27 -11.88
CA ARG A 317 1.22 0.36 -12.82
C ARG A 317 2.63 0.86 -13.06
N LEU A 318 3.57 -0.04 -13.09
CA LEU A 318 4.96 0.30 -13.40
C LEU A 318 5.23 0.02 -14.89
N GLN A 319 5.60 1.04 -15.62
CA GLN A 319 5.75 1.03 -17.08
C GLN A 319 7.14 1.48 -17.50
N VAL A 320 7.57 1.06 -18.67
CA VAL A 320 8.79 1.58 -19.31
C VAL A 320 8.43 2.87 -20.07
N GLU A 321 9.02 3.96 -19.66
CA GLU A 321 8.95 5.23 -20.40
C GLU A 321 10.13 5.35 -21.35
N ARG A 322 9.82 5.61 -22.63
CA ARG A 322 10.82 5.88 -23.66
C ARG A 322 10.53 7.27 -24.23
N TRP A 323 11.36 8.24 -23.84
CA TRP A 323 11.18 9.62 -24.26
C TRP A 323 12.51 10.18 -24.78
N GLN A 324 12.53 10.63 -26.04
CA GLN A 324 13.77 11.03 -26.73
C GLN A 324 14.80 9.89 -26.60
N ASP A 325 15.99 10.17 -26.10
CA ASP A 325 17.07 9.20 -25.92
C ASP A 325 17.13 8.59 -24.50
N THR A 326 16.11 8.85 -23.68
CA THR A 326 16.07 8.33 -22.31
C THR A 326 15.06 7.19 -22.18
N THR A 327 15.47 6.13 -21.47
CA THR A 327 14.60 5.02 -21.08
C THR A 327 14.66 4.87 -19.57
N GLY A 328 13.50 4.83 -18.92
CA GLY A 328 13.41 4.72 -17.47
C GLY A 328 12.08 4.14 -16.99
N PRO A 329 11.96 3.82 -15.70
CA PRO A 329 10.70 3.40 -15.12
C PRO A 329 9.78 4.62 -14.95
N ARG A 330 8.48 4.43 -15.17
CA ARG A 330 7.44 5.41 -14.87
C ARG A 330 6.30 4.74 -14.13
N VAL A 331 5.85 5.39 -13.07
CA VAL A 331 4.67 4.99 -12.30
C VAL A 331 3.43 5.63 -12.92
N SER A 332 2.50 4.82 -13.43
CA SER A 332 1.17 5.28 -13.84
C SER A 332 0.23 5.13 -12.64
N LEU A 333 -0.14 6.25 -12.02
CA LEU A 333 -1.05 6.26 -10.87
C LEU A 333 -2.48 6.02 -11.32
N ASP A 334 -3.20 5.17 -10.59
CA ASP A 334 -4.62 4.89 -10.79
C ASP A 334 -5.48 5.35 -9.61
N ALA A 335 -4.92 5.39 -8.40
CA ALA A 335 -5.57 5.94 -7.20
C ALA A 335 -4.53 6.32 -6.14
N LEU A 336 -4.90 7.28 -5.30
CA LEU A 336 -4.18 7.70 -4.11
C LEU A 336 -5.14 7.69 -2.92
N ALA A 337 -4.82 6.95 -1.88
CA ALA A 337 -5.55 6.96 -0.62
C ALA A 337 -4.68 7.68 0.42
N PRO A 338 -5.11 8.85 0.92
CA PRO A 338 -4.36 9.56 1.95
C PRO A 338 -4.36 8.75 3.24
N LEU A 339 -3.20 8.71 3.90
CA LEU A 339 -3.09 8.13 5.21
C LEU A 339 -3.46 9.17 6.28
N PRO A 340 -4.10 8.75 7.38
CA PRO A 340 -4.50 9.67 8.43
C PRO A 340 -3.29 10.41 8.98
N SER A 341 -3.27 11.74 8.85
CA SER A 341 -2.22 12.57 9.40
C SER A 341 -2.36 12.62 10.93
N GLY A 342 -1.31 12.24 11.67
CA GLY A 342 -1.21 12.53 13.10
C GLY A 342 -2.03 11.66 14.06
N SER A 343 -2.77 10.67 13.61
CA SER A 343 -3.34 9.69 14.52
C SER A 343 -2.26 8.68 14.91
N ASP A 344 -1.87 8.69 16.18
CA ASP A 344 -1.22 7.52 16.74
C ASP A 344 -2.11 6.31 16.43
N PRO A 345 -1.55 5.16 15.99
CA PRO A 345 -2.35 3.96 15.82
C PRO A 345 -3.10 3.74 17.13
N PRO A 346 -4.34 3.24 17.10
CA PRO A 346 -5.04 2.88 18.30
C PRO A 346 -4.14 1.91 19.03
N GLY A 347 -3.56 2.42 20.09
CA GLY A 347 -2.52 1.71 20.82
C GLY A 347 -3.08 0.41 21.35
N ALA A 348 -2.20 -0.56 21.55
CA ALA A 348 -2.51 -1.78 22.27
C ALA A 348 -3.01 -1.52 23.70
N CYS A 349 -2.89 -0.34 24.22
CA CYS A 349 -3.51 0.08 25.47
C CYS A 349 -4.61 1.08 25.13
N ALA A 350 -5.86 0.77 25.42
CA ALA A 350 -6.96 1.73 25.33
C ALA A 350 -6.54 3.03 26.01
N GLU A 351 -6.73 4.17 25.34
CA GLU A 351 -6.43 5.52 25.82
C GLU A 351 -4.98 5.77 26.32
N ALA A 352 -4.22 4.75 26.69
CA ALA A 352 -2.94 4.86 27.36
C ALA A 352 -1.70 4.69 26.46
N CYS A 353 -1.80 4.13 25.25
CA CYS A 353 -0.68 4.11 24.31
C CYS A 353 -0.59 5.39 23.46
N SER A 354 -0.72 6.53 24.08
CA SER A 354 -0.18 7.78 23.57
C SER A 354 1.34 7.69 23.48
N THR A 355 1.98 8.61 22.77
CA THR A 355 3.44 8.78 22.79
C THR A 355 4.01 8.72 24.22
N ALA A 356 3.26 9.21 25.20
CA ALA A 356 3.62 9.19 26.61
C ALA A 356 3.64 7.78 27.24
N CYS A 357 2.77 6.85 26.84
CA CYS A 357 2.75 5.51 27.41
C CYS A 357 3.94 4.66 26.95
N MET A 358 4.35 4.79 25.70
CA MET A 358 5.55 4.08 25.18
C MET A 358 6.85 4.57 25.85
N TRP A 359 6.77 5.62 26.66
CA TRP A 359 7.89 6.27 27.33
C TRP A 359 7.83 6.19 28.86
N ARG A 360 6.81 5.56 29.43
CA ARG A 360 6.75 5.37 30.87
C ARG A 360 7.60 4.18 31.28
N LEU A 361 8.54 4.45 32.17
CA LEU A 361 9.14 3.40 32.98
C LEU A 361 8.04 2.88 33.90
N ASP A 362 7.76 1.56 33.85
CA ASP A 362 6.88 0.99 34.84
C ASP A 362 7.61 0.93 36.19
N PRO A 363 7.19 1.73 37.17
CA PRO A 363 7.86 1.76 38.47
C PRO A 363 7.86 0.44 39.20
N ALA A 364 6.86 -0.43 38.92
CA ALA A 364 6.74 -1.73 39.56
C ALA A 364 7.78 -2.74 39.06
N HIS A 365 8.24 -2.59 37.82
CA HIS A 365 9.17 -3.56 37.22
C HIS A 365 10.63 -3.06 37.18
N LEU A 366 10.88 -1.77 37.37
CA LEU A 366 12.24 -1.23 37.30
C LEU A 366 13.19 -1.79 38.35
N PRO A 367 12.80 -2.00 39.63
CA PRO A 367 13.67 -2.66 40.62
C PRO A 367 14.13 -4.05 40.19
N ASP A 368 13.21 -4.87 39.68
CA ASP A 368 13.54 -6.20 39.17
C ASP A 368 14.46 -6.14 37.95
N MET A 369 14.25 -5.17 37.06
CA MET A 369 15.13 -4.91 35.92
C MET A 369 16.52 -4.44 36.34
N VAL A 370 16.65 -3.70 37.41
CA VAL A 370 17.95 -3.27 37.96
C VAL A 370 18.67 -4.45 38.62
N ALA A 371 17.94 -5.34 39.27
CA ALA A 371 18.49 -6.54 39.88
C ALA A 371 18.99 -7.56 38.82
N ASP A 372 18.29 -7.67 37.69
CA ASP A 372 18.72 -8.50 36.53
C ASP A 372 18.66 -7.69 35.22
N PRO A 373 19.61 -6.75 35.01
CA PRO A 373 19.55 -5.76 33.93
C PRO A 373 19.74 -6.37 32.52
N PHE A 374 20.27 -7.57 32.43
CA PHE A 374 20.47 -8.28 31.16
C PHE A 374 19.39 -9.31 30.87
N GLY A 375 18.54 -9.61 31.86
CA GLY A 375 17.49 -10.63 31.79
C GLY A 375 18.04 -12.06 31.77
N PRO A 376 17.19 -13.07 31.62
CA PRO A 376 17.61 -14.45 31.65
C PRO A 376 18.58 -14.76 30.51
N THR A 377 19.71 -15.33 30.88
CA THR A 377 20.79 -15.71 29.95
C THR A 377 20.69 -17.18 29.51
N ALA A 378 19.76 -17.95 30.08
CA ALA A 378 19.62 -19.37 29.74
C ALA A 378 19.02 -19.52 28.33
N PRO A 379 19.65 -20.36 27.47
CA PRO A 379 19.09 -20.64 26.15
C PRO A 379 17.76 -21.39 26.31
N VAL A 380 16.77 -21.02 25.52
CA VAL A 380 15.50 -21.74 25.42
C VAL A 380 15.78 -23.06 24.72
N THR A 381 15.54 -24.20 25.37
CA THR A 381 15.78 -25.55 24.85
C THR A 381 14.47 -26.29 24.60
N GLY A 382 14.50 -27.29 23.70
CA GLY A 382 13.32 -28.15 23.44
C GLY A 382 12.26 -27.48 22.56
N ILE A 383 12.64 -26.52 21.73
CA ILE A 383 11.71 -25.77 20.88
C ILE A 383 11.36 -26.60 19.64
N ALA A 384 10.08 -26.68 19.30
CA ALA A 384 9.64 -27.24 18.03
C ALA A 384 10.11 -26.36 16.84
N PRO A 385 10.47 -26.96 15.69
CA PRO A 385 10.87 -26.18 14.52
C PRO A 385 9.71 -25.34 13.98
N PRO A 386 10.02 -24.28 13.22
CA PRO A 386 9.00 -23.55 12.46
C PRO A 386 8.36 -24.47 11.41
N ALA A 387 7.10 -24.20 11.06
CA ALA A 387 6.42 -24.94 9.99
C ALA A 387 7.07 -24.65 8.62
N MET A 388 7.54 -23.45 8.42
CA MET A 388 8.23 -23.02 7.19
C MET A 388 9.13 -21.81 7.47
N VAL A 389 10.31 -21.79 6.85
CA VAL A 389 11.18 -20.59 6.82
C VAL A 389 11.26 -20.07 5.39
N ARG A 390 11.01 -18.78 5.22
CA ARG A 390 11.13 -18.04 3.96
C ARG A 390 12.28 -17.06 4.10
N ASP A 391 13.43 -17.36 3.49
CA ASP A 391 14.58 -16.46 3.49
C ASP A 391 14.39 -15.38 2.41
N ARG A 392 14.24 -14.14 2.86
CA ARG A 392 14.09 -12.93 2.05
C ARG A 392 15.11 -11.86 2.43
N ARG A 393 16.21 -12.31 3.05
CA ARG A 393 17.29 -11.40 3.47
C ARG A 393 17.92 -10.73 2.26
N GLY A 394 18.21 -9.44 2.40
CA GLY A 394 18.77 -8.62 1.32
C GLY A 394 17.77 -8.10 0.30
N GLU A 395 16.50 -8.53 0.34
CA GLU A 395 15.48 -8.04 -0.59
C GLU A 395 14.98 -6.61 -0.28
N GLY A 396 15.21 -6.09 0.93
CA GLY A 396 14.76 -4.74 1.34
C GLY A 396 13.23 -4.56 1.38
N ARG A 397 12.46 -5.64 1.57
CA ARG A 397 11.01 -5.68 1.38
C ARG A 397 10.20 -5.98 2.64
N GLY A 398 10.81 -5.94 3.82
CA GLY A 398 10.15 -6.35 5.06
C GLY A 398 8.79 -5.69 5.30
N LEU A 399 8.70 -4.38 5.10
CA LEU A 399 7.47 -3.62 5.29
C LEU A 399 6.40 -3.95 4.24
N ALA A 400 6.79 -4.02 2.96
CA ALA A 400 5.89 -4.42 1.88
C ALA A 400 5.34 -5.83 2.09
N LEU A 401 6.14 -6.74 2.62
CA LEU A 401 5.73 -8.10 2.97
C LEU A 401 4.68 -8.12 4.09
N VAL A 402 4.86 -7.31 5.14
CA VAL A 402 3.86 -7.14 6.22
C VAL A 402 2.53 -6.68 5.64
N CYS A 403 2.55 -5.65 4.78
CA CYS A 403 1.36 -5.16 4.11
C CYS A 403 0.72 -6.24 3.22
N ALA A 404 1.51 -6.94 2.41
CA ALA A 404 1.00 -7.97 1.50
C ALA A 404 0.30 -9.13 2.26
N LEU A 405 0.90 -9.59 3.35
CA LEU A 405 0.31 -10.64 4.19
C LEU A 405 -0.98 -10.16 4.87
N ALA A 406 -1.00 -8.92 5.38
CA ALA A 406 -2.19 -8.33 5.98
C ALA A 406 -3.33 -8.15 4.96
N TYR A 407 -3.03 -7.72 3.73
CA TYR A 407 -4.00 -7.65 2.62
C TYR A 407 -4.53 -9.03 2.21
N ALA A 408 -3.72 -10.08 2.34
CA ALA A 408 -4.11 -11.46 2.03
C ALA A 408 -4.87 -12.16 3.18
N ASP A 409 -5.39 -11.42 4.16
CA ASP A 409 -6.11 -11.94 5.33
C ASP A 409 -5.28 -12.81 6.28
N ALA A 410 -3.96 -12.79 6.13
CA ALA A 410 -3.07 -13.51 7.03
C ALA A 410 -2.84 -12.69 8.31
N GLY A 411 -2.86 -13.33 9.47
CA GLY A 411 -2.35 -12.74 10.70
C GLY A 411 -0.83 -12.52 10.59
N VAL A 412 -0.34 -11.37 11.02
CA VAL A 412 1.08 -10.99 10.92
C VAL A 412 1.59 -10.47 12.25
N ALA A 413 2.74 -10.97 12.70
CA ALA A 413 3.54 -10.37 13.75
C ALA A 413 4.89 -9.92 13.17
N ALA A 414 5.11 -8.62 13.12
CA ALA A 414 6.36 -8.02 12.68
C ALA A 414 7.29 -7.87 13.90
N VAL A 415 8.54 -8.35 13.78
CA VAL A 415 9.56 -8.29 14.84
C VAL A 415 10.61 -7.26 14.47
N VAL A 416 10.86 -6.34 15.39
CA VAL A 416 11.82 -5.24 15.23
C VAL A 416 12.76 -5.15 16.43
N ALA A 417 13.91 -4.53 16.24
CA ALA A 417 14.90 -4.31 17.32
C ALA A 417 14.43 -3.29 18.35
N ASP A 418 13.74 -2.24 17.88
CA ASP A 418 13.23 -1.15 18.73
C ASP A 418 12.01 -0.49 18.08
N ILE A 419 10.86 -0.57 18.73
CA ILE A 419 9.61 -0.02 18.23
C ILE A 419 9.67 1.49 18.06
N PRO A 420 10.12 2.30 19.06
CA PRO A 420 10.21 3.74 18.90
C PRO A 420 11.00 4.21 17.69
N ARG A 421 12.16 3.62 17.44
CA ARG A 421 13.01 3.99 16.30
C ARG A 421 12.44 3.53 14.95
N ARG A 422 11.61 2.50 14.94
CA ARG A 422 10.87 2.01 13.75
C ARG A 422 9.51 2.66 13.57
N ARG A 423 8.98 3.31 14.61
CA ARG A 423 7.61 3.86 14.63
C ARG A 423 7.31 4.78 13.45
N ALA A 424 8.22 5.67 13.09
CA ALA A 424 8.00 6.61 11.99
C ALA A 424 7.78 5.87 10.65
N ALA A 425 8.56 4.81 10.40
CA ALA A 425 8.41 3.99 9.19
C ALA A 425 7.19 3.07 9.23
N LEU A 426 6.74 2.69 10.44
CA LEU A 426 5.64 1.74 10.64
C LEU A 426 4.31 2.42 10.95
N ARG A 427 4.30 3.71 11.30
CA ARG A 427 3.08 4.49 11.58
C ARG A 427 2.05 4.32 10.50
N ASP A 428 2.50 4.39 9.26
CA ASP A 428 1.63 4.32 8.11
C ASP A 428 1.07 2.90 7.88
N VAL A 429 1.80 1.86 8.27
CA VAL A 429 1.33 0.47 8.21
C VAL A 429 0.29 0.18 9.29
N LEU A 430 0.47 0.81 10.46
CA LEU A 430 -0.34 0.54 11.65
C LEU A 430 -1.56 1.46 11.78
N ALA A 431 -1.81 2.34 10.79
CA ALA A 431 -2.96 3.24 10.82
C ALA A 431 -4.29 2.47 10.86
N PRO A 432 -5.26 2.91 11.71
CA PRO A 432 -6.54 2.22 11.87
C PRO A 432 -7.29 2.04 10.55
N GLY A 433 -7.82 0.83 10.33
CA GLY A 433 -8.64 0.52 9.16
C GLY A 433 -7.91 0.45 7.83
N ARG A 434 -6.61 0.77 7.79
CA ARG A 434 -5.82 0.82 6.55
C ARG A 434 -5.72 -0.53 5.85
N LEU A 435 -5.38 -1.58 6.58
CA LEU A 435 -5.18 -2.93 6.03
C LEU A 435 -6.40 -3.83 6.23
N GLY A 436 -7.57 -3.26 6.52
CA GLY A 436 -8.76 -4.03 6.88
C GLY A 436 -8.60 -4.83 8.17
N VAL A 437 -7.65 -4.43 9.03
CA VAL A 437 -7.38 -5.05 10.31
C VAL A 437 -8.09 -4.26 11.40
N ASP A 438 -8.90 -4.93 12.22
CA ASP A 438 -9.69 -4.27 13.26
C ASP A 438 -8.82 -3.73 14.41
N ALA A 439 -7.62 -4.31 14.60
CA ALA A 439 -6.68 -3.85 15.61
C ALA A 439 -5.23 -4.15 15.24
N ALA A 440 -4.36 -3.15 15.37
CA ALA A 440 -2.92 -3.33 15.42
C ALA A 440 -2.48 -3.41 16.88
N VAL A 441 -1.71 -4.44 17.22
CA VAL A 441 -1.14 -4.62 18.56
C VAL A 441 0.32 -4.19 18.51
N ILE A 442 0.69 -3.22 19.34
CA ILE A 442 2.08 -2.79 19.51
C ILE A 442 2.55 -3.29 20.87
N GLY A 443 3.67 -3.97 20.90
CA GLY A 443 4.25 -4.49 22.14
C GLY A 443 5.75 -4.24 22.18
N GLY A 444 6.22 -3.66 23.26
CA GLY A 444 7.62 -3.40 23.52
C GLY A 444 7.96 -3.64 24.99
N ASP A 445 9.21 -3.43 25.35
CA ASP A 445 9.74 -3.60 26.71
C ASP A 445 9.04 -2.69 27.77
N ARG A 446 8.16 -1.80 27.34
CA ARG A 446 7.37 -0.87 28.16
C ARG A 446 5.89 -1.14 28.18
N CYS A 447 5.42 -2.12 27.42
CA CYS A 447 4.02 -2.49 27.42
C CYS A 447 3.78 -3.61 28.44
N ASP A 448 2.68 -3.49 29.19
CA ASP A 448 2.22 -4.58 30.04
C ASP A 448 1.92 -5.81 29.18
N ALA A 449 2.63 -6.91 29.46
CA ALA A 449 2.47 -8.17 28.75
C ALA A 449 1.04 -8.73 28.88
N ALA A 450 0.34 -8.46 29.99
CA ALA A 450 -1.05 -8.83 30.17
C ALA A 450 -1.95 -8.07 29.18
N ALA A 451 -1.77 -6.76 29.04
CA ALA A 451 -2.51 -5.93 28.10
C ALA A 451 -2.29 -6.36 26.64
N ILE A 452 -1.07 -6.75 26.26
CA ILE A 452 -0.76 -7.28 24.94
C ILE A 452 -1.49 -8.61 24.72
N ARG A 453 -1.42 -9.53 25.70
CA ARG A 453 -2.11 -10.83 25.64
C ARG A 453 -3.62 -10.68 25.51
N ASP A 454 -4.24 -9.81 26.29
CA ASP A 454 -5.69 -9.57 26.25
C ASP A 454 -6.14 -9.08 24.87
N ARG A 455 -5.37 -8.20 24.25
CA ARG A 455 -5.67 -7.72 22.90
C ARG A 455 -5.45 -8.75 21.81
N LEU A 456 -4.40 -9.55 21.91
CA LEU A 456 -4.22 -10.68 21.01
C LEU A 456 -5.34 -11.71 21.19
N ALA A 457 -5.88 -11.86 22.40
CA ALA A 457 -7.02 -12.71 22.67
C ALA A 457 -8.32 -12.18 22.06
N LEU A 458 -8.55 -10.87 22.11
CA LEU A 458 -9.70 -10.22 21.44
C LEU A 458 -9.64 -10.37 19.92
N ALA A 459 -8.45 -10.36 19.34
CA ALA A 459 -8.23 -10.51 17.90
C ALA A 459 -8.32 -11.97 17.40
N ARG A 460 -8.57 -12.97 18.25
CA ARG A 460 -8.63 -14.41 17.88
C ARG A 460 -9.69 -14.76 16.85
N GLY A 461 -10.69 -13.94 16.64
CA GLY A 461 -11.71 -14.12 15.60
C GLY A 461 -11.49 -13.29 14.33
N GLY A 462 -10.40 -12.51 14.23
CA GLY A 462 -10.13 -11.55 13.18
C GLY A 462 -8.66 -11.57 12.72
N ARG A 463 -8.34 -10.63 11.83
CA ARG A 463 -6.99 -10.42 11.33
C ARG A 463 -6.14 -9.75 12.41
N VAL A 464 -4.99 -10.34 12.74
CA VAL A 464 -4.03 -9.77 13.70
C VAL A 464 -2.90 -9.12 12.94
N LEU A 465 -2.62 -7.85 13.26
CA LEU A 465 -1.38 -7.20 12.91
C LEU A 465 -0.68 -6.77 14.21
N ALA A 466 0.41 -7.46 14.56
CA ALA A 466 1.20 -7.16 15.75
C ALA A 466 2.57 -6.59 15.36
N LEU A 467 3.03 -5.58 16.10
CA LEU A 467 4.40 -5.08 16.05
C LEU A 467 5.04 -5.32 17.41
N LEU A 468 6.08 -6.14 17.44
CA LEU A 468 6.72 -6.60 18.66
C LEU A 468 8.23 -6.35 18.59
N ASP A 469 8.85 -5.97 19.70
CA ASP A 469 10.28 -6.13 19.88
C ASP A 469 10.61 -7.51 20.46
N TYR A 470 11.90 -7.84 20.55
CA TYR A 470 12.35 -9.16 21.02
C TYR A 470 11.93 -9.45 22.47
N ARG A 471 11.78 -8.42 23.30
CA ARG A 471 11.34 -8.60 24.68
C ARG A 471 9.85 -8.91 24.75
N ALA A 472 9.02 -8.12 24.05
CA ALA A 472 7.59 -8.41 23.97
C ALA A 472 7.32 -9.78 23.34
N LEU A 473 8.14 -10.18 22.38
CA LEU A 473 8.07 -11.50 21.75
C LEU A 473 8.24 -12.65 22.77
N ARG A 474 9.05 -12.45 23.81
CA ARG A 474 9.22 -13.38 24.92
C ARG A 474 7.95 -13.53 25.77
N GLU A 475 7.24 -12.43 26.01
CA GLU A 475 6.16 -12.34 26.99
C GLU A 475 4.78 -12.72 26.41
N VAL A 476 4.70 -12.95 25.08
CA VAL A 476 3.43 -13.05 24.36
C VAL A 476 3.31 -14.34 23.57
N ASP A 477 2.22 -15.08 23.79
CA ASP A 477 1.84 -16.21 22.96
C ASP A 477 1.06 -15.73 21.74
N LEU A 478 1.67 -15.85 20.56
CA LEU A 478 1.04 -15.51 19.29
C LEU A 478 -0.02 -16.54 18.91
N PRO A 479 -1.17 -16.12 18.34
CA PRO A 479 -2.17 -17.05 17.83
C PRO A 479 -1.61 -18.01 16.77
N ALA A 480 -2.22 -19.18 16.65
CA ALA A 480 -1.87 -20.13 15.59
C ALA A 480 -2.18 -19.53 14.21
N GLY A 481 -1.35 -19.84 13.21
CA GLY A 481 -1.52 -19.34 11.83
C GLY A 481 -1.00 -17.92 11.57
N VAL A 482 -0.51 -17.21 12.60
CA VAL A 482 0.15 -15.92 12.42
C VAL A 482 1.51 -16.11 11.74
N HIS A 483 1.77 -15.34 10.68
CA HIS A 483 3.08 -15.24 10.03
C HIS A 483 4.01 -14.37 10.88
N LEU A 484 5.22 -14.82 11.11
CA LEU A 484 6.25 -14.07 11.81
C LEU A 484 7.18 -13.41 10.78
N VAL A 485 7.17 -12.08 10.70
CA VAL A 485 8.03 -11.31 9.79
C VAL A 485 9.12 -10.63 10.60
N VAL A 486 10.34 -11.12 10.49
CA VAL A 486 11.49 -10.54 11.19
C VAL A 486 12.09 -9.44 10.32
N ILE A 487 11.85 -8.19 10.70
CA ILE A 487 12.32 -7.00 9.97
C ILE A 487 13.74 -6.64 10.42
N ASP A 488 14.00 -6.63 11.72
CA ASP A 488 15.36 -6.44 12.24
C ASP A 488 15.89 -7.76 12.79
N PRO A 489 17.15 -8.15 12.49
CA PRO A 489 17.71 -9.43 12.95
C PRO A 489 17.92 -9.45 14.48
N PRO A 490 17.88 -10.63 15.12
CA PRO A 490 18.41 -10.78 16.46
C PRO A 490 19.91 -10.51 16.46
N VAL A 491 20.39 -9.80 17.46
CA VAL A 491 21.83 -9.48 17.61
C VAL A 491 22.45 -10.10 18.86
N THR A 492 21.67 -10.89 19.62
CA THR A 492 22.16 -11.70 20.72
C THR A 492 21.61 -13.11 20.62
N ASP A 493 22.31 -14.09 21.24
CA ASP A 493 21.83 -15.47 21.32
C ASP A 493 20.51 -15.58 22.10
N VAL A 494 20.28 -14.68 23.05
CA VAL A 494 19.05 -14.58 23.83
C VAL A 494 17.88 -14.17 22.93
N ASP A 495 18.02 -13.08 22.13
CA ASP A 495 17.02 -12.64 21.17
C ASP A 495 16.72 -13.74 20.13
N ALA A 496 17.75 -14.40 19.63
CA ALA A 496 17.62 -15.53 18.72
C ALA A 496 16.88 -16.71 19.37
N GLY A 497 17.09 -16.95 20.66
CA GLY A 497 16.36 -17.95 21.45
C GLY A 497 14.86 -17.64 21.54
N TRP A 498 14.50 -16.41 21.82
CA TRP A 498 13.09 -15.98 21.88
C TRP A 498 12.43 -16.04 20.50
N LEU A 499 13.15 -15.62 19.45
CA LEU A 499 12.68 -15.75 18.09
C LEU A 499 12.38 -17.21 17.72
N ARG A 500 13.27 -18.14 18.08
CA ARG A 500 13.06 -19.58 17.84
C ARG A 500 11.82 -20.08 18.58
N ALA A 501 11.62 -19.67 19.82
CA ALA A 501 10.44 -20.06 20.61
C ALA A 501 9.15 -19.56 19.97
N ALA A 502 9.11 -18.28 19.59
CA ALA A 502 7.95 -17.70 18.92
C ALA A 502 7.70 -18.28 17.51
N ALA A 503 8.72 -18.78 16.86
CA ALA A 503 8.65 -19.36 15.51
C ALA A 503 8.05 -20.78 15.47
N ALA A 504 7.98 -21.47 16.62
CA ALA A 504 7.53 -22.85 16.69
C ALA A 504 6.17 -23.07 15.99
N GLY A 505 6.12 -23.97 15.00
CA GLY A 505 4.92 -24.31 14.24
C GLY A 505 4.37 -23.20 13.33
N ARG A 506 5.10 -22.09 13.11
CA ARG A 506 4.66 -20.93 12.30
C ARG A 506 5.46 -20.79 11.02
N THR A 507 4.92 -20.04 10.07
CA THR A 507 5.68 -19.57 8.91
C THR A 507 6.48 -18.32 9.30
N VAL A 508 7.79 -18.38 9.12
CA VAL A 508 8.74 -17.31 9.44
C VAL A 508 9.31 -16.72 8.16
N HIS A 509 9.33 -15.40 8.09
CA HIS A 509 9.96 -14.66 7.00
C HIS A 509 11.14 -13.87 7.58
N LEU A 510 12.35 -14.13 7.07
CA LEU A 510 13.56 -13.40 7.42
C LEU A 510 13.72 -12.27 6.39
N ALA A 511 13.46 -11.01 6.78
CA ALA A 511 13.24 -9.92 5.83
C ALA A 511 14.14 -8.70 6.07
N TRP A 512 15.32 -8.90 6.63
CA TRP A 512 16.30 -7.83 6.87
C TRP A 512 17.37 -7.74 5.81
N GLY A 513 18.02 -6.58 5.74
CA GLY A 513 19.22 -6.31 4.95
C GLY A 513 20.30 -5.59 5.76
N PRO A 514 21.33 -5.05 5.10
CA PRO A 514 22.43 -4.34 5.78
C PRO A 514 21.98 -3.17 6.66
N ASP A 515 20.95 -2.43 6.24
CA ASP A 515 20.43 -1.28 6.97
C ASP A 515 19.74 -1.69 8.28
N GLU A 516 18.96 -2.77 8.25
CA GLU A 516 18.30 -3.34 9.41
C GLU A 516 19.31 -3.93 10.40
N ILE A 517 20.33 -4.62 9.89
CA ILE A 517 21.45 -5.12 10.70
C ILE A 517 22.15 -3.95 11.40
N GLY A 518 22.46 -2.89 10.62
CA GLY A 518 23.07 -1.68 11.15
C GLY A 518 22.21 -0.98 12.20
N LEU A 519 20.90 -0.96 12.03
CA LEU A 519 19.99 -0.41 13.03
C LEU A 519 19.99 -1.24 14.32
N ALA A 520 19.79 -2.55 14.23
CA ALA A 520 19.77 -3.45 15.38
C ALA A 520 21.04 -3.35 16.21
N LEU A 521 22.21 -3.27 15.55
CA LEU A 521 23.49 -3.07 16.23
C LEU A 521 23.58 -1.70 16.91
N ARG A 522 23.17 -0.60 16.25
CA ARG A 522 23.15 0.74 16.86
C ARG A 522 22.22 0.81 18.08
N VAL A 523 21.07 0.14 18.04
CA VAL A 523 20.14 0.04 19.18
C VAL A 523 20.86 -0.60 20.36
N MET A 524 21.48 -1.76 20.15
CA MET A 524 22.20 -2.47 21.19
C MET A 524 23.36 -1.65 21.76
N GLN A 525 24.15 -0.99 20.92
CA GLN A 525 25.24 -0.12 21.34
C GLN A 525 24.75 1.05 22.19
N ALA A 526 23.66 1.70 21.80
CA ALA A 526 23.07 2.82 22.53
C ALA A 526 22.51 2.40 23.89
N ASP A 527 21.83 1.26 23.95
CA ASP A 527 21.20 0.75 25.18
C ASP A 527 22.25 0.27 26.20
N LEU A 528 23.38 -0.21 25.74
CA LEU A 528 24.48 -0.69 26.58
C LEU A 528 25.64 0.32 26.75
N ALA A 529 25.47 1.56 26.31
CA ALA A 529 26.42 2.66 26.55
C ALA A 529 26.33 3.15 28.00
N VAL A 530 26.68 2.29 28.95
CA VAL A 530 26.48 2.46 30.41
C VAL A 530 26.90 3.84 30.92
N ARG A 531 28.10 4.30 30.52
CA ARG A 531 28.64 5.59 30.95
C ARG A 531 27.83 6.77 30.42
N ASP A 532 27.42 6.72 29.15
CA ASP A 532 26.70 7.82 28.50
C ASP A 532 25.28 7.91 29.02
N VAL A 533 24.63 6.76 29.23
CA VAL A 533 23.28 6.68 29.81
C VAL A 533 23.32 7.18 31.27
N ALA A 534 24.27 6.71 32.08
CA ALA A 534 24.42 7.16 33.46
C ALA A 534 24.73 8.65 33.54
N ALA A 535 25.61 9.20 32.71
CA ALA A 535 25.90 10.62 32.64
C ALA A 535 24.67 11.47 32.28
N GLY A 536 23.80 10.92 31.42
CA GLY A 536 22.53 11.57 31.06
C GLY A 536 21.45 11.50 32.14
N ILE A 537 21.46 10.47 33.00
CA ILE A 537 20.54 10.33 34.15
C ILE A 537 20.95 11.18 35.32
N TRP A 538 22.25 11.22 35.62
CA TRP A 538 22.84 11.79 36.84
C TRP A 538 22.37 13.22 37.19
N PRO A 539 22.26 14.18 36.24
CA PRO A 539 21.81 15.54 36.54
C PRO A 539 20.37 15.64 37.04
N GLY A 540 19.52 14.63 36.73
CA GLY A 540 18.13 14.59 37.18
C GLY A 540 17.92 13.97 38.56
N LEU A 541 18.97 13.46 39.21
CA LEU A 541 18.89 12.80 40.51
C LEU A 541 19.10 13.79 41.67
N PRO A 542 18.39 13.65 42.82
CA PRO A 542 18.57 14.47 43.99
C PRO A 542 19.99 14.34 44.58
N ALA A 543 20.81 15.35 44.47
CA ALA A 543 22.21 15.33 44.92
C ALA A 543 22.37 15.25 46.45
N ASP A 544 21.36 15.62 47.22
CA ASP A 544 21.31 15.62 48.67
C ASP A 544 21.00 14.25 49.30
N GLY A 545 20.82 13.22 48.46
CA GLY A 545 20.45 11.88 48.90
C GLY A 545 18.96 11.70 49.24
N ALA A 546 18.14 12.69 48.92
CA ALA A 546 16.69 12.56 49.08
C ALA A 546 16.13 11.39 48.22
N LEU A 547 15.07 10.77 48.71
CA LEU A 547 14.38 9.74 47.95
C LEU A 547 13.69 10.34 46.73
N LEU A 548 14.01 9.84 45.54
CA LEU A 548 13.23 10.04 44.31
C LEU A 548 12.24 8.86 44.20
N PRO A 549 10.98 9.04 44.62
CA PRO A 549 10.00 7.94 44.59
C PRO A 549 9.65 7.58 43.17
N TRP A 550 9.32 6.30 42.96
CA TRP A 550 8.83 5.84 41.65
C TRP A 550 7.57 6.62 41.27
N GLY A 551 7.49 7.09 40.02
CA GLY A 551 6.38 7.88 39.50
C GLY A 551 6.84 8.95 38.50
N PRO A 552 5.98 9.92 38.16
CA PRO A 552 6.24 10.89 37.09
C PRO A 552 7.55 11.69 37.22
N ALA A 553 8.00 11.96 38.44
CA ALA A 553 9.26 12.68 38.65
C ALA A 553 10.48 11.79 38.34
N ALA A 554 10.45 10.52 38.75
CA ALA A 554 11.47 9.55 38.40
C ALA A 554 11.45 9.26 36.87
N ASP A 555 10.28 9.12 36.27
CA ASP A 555 10.14 8.95 34.82
C ASP A 555 10.82 10.12 34.09
N ALA A 556 10.55 11.36 34.47
CA ALA A 556 11.14 12.53 33.83
C ALA A 556 12.67 12.57 33.98
N ALA A 557 13.18 12.22 35.17
CA ALA A 557 14.62 12.19 35.44
C ALA A 557 15.35 11.09 34.66
N LEU A 558 14.75 9.91 34.59
CA LEU A 558 15.38 8.70 34.02
C LEU A 558 15.20 8.60 32.52
N ALA A 559 14.00 8.91 32.00
CA ALA A 559 13.70 8.82 30.59
C ALA A 559 14.42 9.84 29.70
N GLY A 560 14.66 11.06 30.24
CA GLY A 560 15.27 12.16 29.49
C GLY A 560 14.26 12.98 28.67
N THR A 561 14.72 14.12 28.15
CA THR A 561 13.87 15.11 27.45
C THR A 561 14.08 15.19 25.93
N GLY A 562 14.86 14.28 25.36
CA GLY A 562 15.18 14.28 23.92
C GLY A 562 14.07 13.69 23.05
N PRO A 563 14.16 13.82 21.71
CA PRO A 563 13.20 13.24 20.79
C PRO A 563 13.20 11.69 20.81
N VAL A 564 14.27 11.09 21.32
CA VAL A 564 14.37 9.66 21.60
C VAL A 564 14.65 9.48 23.08
N VAL A 565 13.66 9.00 23.80
CA VAL A 565 13.73 8.77 25.24
C VAL A 565 14.51 7.47 25.50
N ARG A 566 15.25 7.43 26.61
CA ARG A 566 16.07 6.26 26.98
C ARG A 566 15.17 5.04 27.22
N PRO A 567 15.43 3.88 26.60
CA PRO A 567 14.64 2.68 26.86
C PRO A 567 14.85 2.18 28.31
N PRO A 568 13.85 1.52 28.91
CA PRO A 568 13.94 1.01 30.27
C PRO A 568 15.15 0.11 30.49
N ARG A 569 15.51 -0.71 29.52
CA ARG A 569 16.70 -1.56 29.57
C ARG A 569 17.98 -0.75 29.74
N ALA A 570 18.15 0.32 28.96
CA ALA A 570 19.31 1.18 29.07
C ALA A 570 19.40 1.85 30.46
N VAL A 571 18.25 2.30 30.96
CA VAL A 571 18.14 2.89 32.30
C VAL A 571 18.48 1.87 33.38
N ALA A 572 17.91 0.65 33.30
CA ALA A 572 18.16 -0.42 34.27
C ALA A 572 19.64 -0.82 34.32
N VAL A 573 20.29 -1.00 33.17
CA VAL A 573 21.72 -1.32 33.08
C VAL A 573 22.56 -0.19 33.67
N ALA A 574 22.23 1.08 33.40
CA ALA A 574 22.96 2.22 33.97
C ALA A 574 22.77 2.34 35.50
N LEU A 575 21.55 2.15 36.00
CA LEU A 575 21.25 2.17 37.44
C LEU A 575 21.91 0.99 38.16
N ALA A 576 21.92 -0.21 37.58
CA ALA A 576 22.63 -1.36 38.11
C ALA A 576 24.14 -1.09 38.23
N ALA A 577 24.75 -0.47 37.23
CA ALA A 577 26.15 -0.10 37.26
C ALA A 577 26.44 1.00 38.30
N LEU A 578 25.53 1.97 38.45
CA LEU A 578 25.64 3.00 39.49
C LEU A 578 25.48 2.38 40.89
N ALA A 579 24.56 1.43 41.07
CA ALA A 579 24.35 0.72 42.32
C ALA A 579 25.56 -0.19 42.66
N GLU A 580 26.10 -0.93 41.68
CA GLU A 580 27.32 -1.71 41.86
C GLU A 580 28.51 -0.85 42.30
N ALA A 581 28.59 0.37 41.80
CA ALA A 581 29.61 1.35 42.17
C ALA A 581 29.36 2.06 43.50
N GLY A 582 28.25 1.77 44.18
CA GLY A 582 27.85 2.42 45.45
C GLY A 582 27.45 3.88 45.31
N LEU A 583 27.10 4.33 44.11
CA LEU A 583 26.72 5.72 43.84
C LEU A 583 25.21 5.96 44.02
N VAL A 584 24.40 4.93 43.90
CA VAL A 584 22.95 5.01 44.13
C VAL A 584 22.47 3.76 44.87
N VAL A 585 21.32 3.89 45.55
CA VAL A 585 20.54 2.78 46.11
C VAL A 585 19.20 2.75 45.39
N VAL A 586 18.83 1.59 44.85
CA VAL A 586 17.57 1.33 44.16
C VAL A 586 16.78 0.32 44.97
N ASP A 587 15.56 0.65 45.35
CA ASP A 587 14.66 -0.22 46.11
C ASP A 587 13.19 -0.10 45.59
N ASP A 588 12.25 -0.83 46.18
CA ASP A 588 10.84 -0.81 45.82
C ASP A 588 10.17 0.54 45.98
N HIS A 589 10.78 1.47 46.78
CA HIS A 589 10.21 2.78 47.07
C HIS A 589 10.76 3.87 46.15
N GLY A 590 11.91 3.65 45.53
CA GLY A 590 12.54 4.68 44.69
C GLY A 590 14.05 4.54 44.57
N LEU A 591 14.64 5.64 44.20
CA LEU A 591 16.06 5.81 43.94
C LEU A 591 16.64 6.88 44.88
N ARG A 592 17.83 6.65 45.44
CA ARG A 592 18.61 7.62 46.23
C ARG A 592 20.05 7.68 45.75
N VAL A 593 20.58 8.88 45.66
CA VAL A 593 22.02 9.08 45.45
C VAL A 593 22.73 8.91 46.80
N VAL A 594 23.91 8.29 46.82
CA VAL A 594 24.75 8.19 48.02
C VAL A 594 25.64 9.44 48.12
N PRO A 595 25.38 10.34 49.07
CA PRO A 595 26.16 11.59 49.21
C PRO A 595 27.63 11.29 49.53
N GLY A 596 28.53 12.00 48.85
CA GLY A 596 29.97 11.87 49.14
C GLY A 596 30.62 10.58 48.58
N ALA A 597 29.90 9.78 47.80
CA ALA A 597 30.49 8.61 47.16
C ALA A 597 31.64 9.00 46.22
N PRO A 598 32.74 8.25 46.17
CA PRO A 598 33.86 8.54 45.30
C PRO A 598 33.49 8.35 43.82
N ARG A 599 34.19 9.07 42.94
CA ARG A 599 34.06 8.84 41.49
C ARG A 599 34.41 7.40 41.15
N ALA A 600 33.60 6.74 40.38
CA ALA A 600 33.79 5.34 39.94
C ALA A 600 33.84 5.23 38.42
N ASP A 601 34.64 4.29 37.94
CA ASP A 601 34.62 3.90 36.51
C ASP A 601 33.57 2.80 36.31
N LEU A 602 32.37 3.19 35.89
CA LEU A 602 31.26 2.28 35.63
C LEU A 602 31.57 1.20 34.58
N ALA A 603 32.53 1.48 33.71
CA ALA A 603 32.95 0.51 32.70
C ALA A 603 33.84 -0.60 33.26
N ALA A 604 34.49 -0.37 34.42
CA ALA A 604 35.34 -1.36 35.07
C ALA A 604 34.58 -2.34 35.98
N GLY A 605 33.32 -2.02 36.36
CA GLY A 605 32.44 -2.92 37.11
C GLY A 605 31.99 -4.14 36.35
N ALA A 606 31.40 -5.12 37.03
CA ALA A 606 30.91 -6.36 36.40
C ALA A 606 29.82 -6.07 35.36
N ILE A 607 28.90 -5.16 35.70
CA ILE A 607 27.83 -4.69 34.79
C ILE A 607 28.43 -4.06 33.54
N GLY A 608 29.40 -3.14 33.69
CA GLY A 608 30.05 -2.49 32.56
C GLY A 608 30.83 -3.45 31.66
N ARG A 609 31.52 -4.43 32.23
CA ARG A 609 32.21 -5.48 31.47
C ARG A 609 31.22 -6.37 30.71
N ARG A 610 30.11 -6.76 31.35
CA ARG A 610 29.05 -7.56 30.71
C ARG A 610 28.38 -6.82 29.58
N ALA A 611 28.08 -5.55 29.75
CA ALA A 611 27.52 -4.68 28.71
C ALA A 611 28.43 -4.62 27.48
N ARG A 612 29.75 -4.43 27.67
CA ARG A 612 30.71 -4.46 26.55
C ARG A 612 30.76 -5.82 25.86
N ALA A 613 30.81 -6.91 26.62
CA ALA A 613 30.83 -8.26 26.05
C ALA A 613 29.59 -8.53 25.19
N LEU A 614 28.40 -8.04 25.60
CA LEU A 614 27.18 -8.14 24.78
C LEU A 614 27.22 -7.28 23.52
N VAL A 615 27.85 -6.09 23.54
CA VAL A 615 28.06 -5.28 22.34
C VAL A 615 29.02 -5.99 21.36
N ASP A 616 30.08 -6.61 21.87
CA ASP A 616 31.02 -7.37 21.05
C ASP A 616 30.36 -8.63 20.45
N GLU A 617 29.55 -9.35 21.22
CA GLU A 617 28.72 -10.46 20.77
C GLU A 617 27.74 -10.00 19.66
N ALA A 618 27.05 -8.88 19.89
CA ALA A 618 26.12 -8.29 18.92
C ALA A 618 26.83 -7.91 17.61
N ALA A 619 28.03 -7.33 17.68
CA ALA A 619 28.81 -6.99 16.50
C ALA A 619 29.22 -8.26 15.71
N ALA A 620 29.65 -9.31 16.42
CA ALA A 620 30.00 -10.58 15.81
C ALA A 620 28.80 -11.29 15.17
N MET A 621 27.62 -11.23 15.82
CA MET A 621 26.39 -11.79 15.29
C MET A 621 25.87 -10.99 14.08
N ALA A 622 25.90 -9.66 14.15
CA ALA A 622 25.55 -8.76 13.05
C ALA A 622 26.43 -9.05 11.81
N GLY A 623 27.72 -9.27 11.97
CA GLY A 623 28.62 -9.64 10.87
C GLY A 623 28.26 -10.95 10.15
N ARG A 624 27.49 -11.82 10.80
CA ARG A 624 27.04 -13.09 10.24
C ARG A 624 25.53 -13.13 9.94
N ALA A 625 24.79 -12.08 10.23
CA ALA A 625 23.31 -12.09 10.19
C ALA A 625 22.74 -12.41 8.80
N MET A 626 23.47 -12.11 7.71
CA MET A 626 23.04 -12.43 6.35
C MET A 626 23.18 -13.92 6.00
N THR A 627 24.03 -14.67 6.70
CA THR A 627 24.38 -16.05 6.37
C THR A 627 24.03 -17.06 7.45
N THR A 628 23.75 -16.58 8.69
CA THR A 628 23.46 -17.48 9.82
C THR A 628 22.15 -18.21 9.63
N ASP A 629 22.19 -19.54 9.76
CA ASP A 629 20.98 -20.36 9.90
C ASP A 629 20.48 -20.27 11.34
N LEU A 630 19.38 -19.53 11.53
CA LEU A 630 18.77 -19.31 12.85
C LEU A 630 17.95 -20.50 13.35
N PHE A 631 17.56 -21.42 12.47
CA PHE A 631 16.58 -22.48 12.77
C PHE A 631 17.12 -23.90 12.60
N GLY A 632 18.36 -24.07 12.11
CA GLY A 632 19.09 -25.35 12.13
C GLY A 632 18.53 -26.45 11.24
N ALA A 633 17.78 -26.12 10.20
CA ALA A 633 17.41 -27.09 9.17
C ALA A 633 16.65 -26.46 7.99
N VAL A 634 17.34 -26.17 6.90
CA VAL A 634 16.80 -26.37 5.54
C VAL A 634 17.86 -27.18 4.81
N PRO A 635 17.59 -28.40 4.31
CA PRO A 635 18.58 -29.13 3.53
C PRO A 635 18.98 -28.31 2.29
N ASP A 636 20.26 -28.22 2.02
CA ASP A 636 20.90 -27.52 0.87
C ASP A 636 20.32 -27.86 -0.51
N ALA A 637 19.50 -28.89 -0.62
CA ALA A 637 18.89 -29.36 -1.86
C ALA A 637 17.89 -28.36 -2.49
N LEU A 638 17.29 -27.44 -1.71
CA LEU A 638 16.35 -26.44 -2.25
C LEU A 638 17.03 -25.14 -2.71
N HIS A 639 18.19 -24.79 -2.16
CA HIS A 639 18.96 -23.59 -2.56
C HIS A 639 19.52 -23.68 -4.00
N GLY A 640 19.85 -24.88 -4.46
CA GLY A 640 20.30 -25.12 -5.84
C GLY A 640 19.20 -24.98 -6.90
N MET A 641 17.95 -25.31 -6.56
CA MET A 641 16.81 -25.22 -7.49
C MET A 641 16.30 -23.78 -7.66
N ILE A 642 16.38 -22.95 -6.63
CA ILE A 642 15.89 -21.56 -6.70
C ILE A 642 16.88 -20.67 -7.45
N ARG A 643 18.20 -20.93 -7.35
CA ARG A 643 19.23 -20.24 -8.15
C ARG A 643 19.24 -20.62 -9.63
N ALA A 644 18.66 -21.73 -9.99
CA ALA A 644 18.56 -22.18 -11.39
C ALA A 644 17.30 -21.66 -12.10
N LEU A 645 16.36 -21.01 -11.36
CA LEU A 645 15.12 -20.43 -11.87
C LEU A 645 15.08 -18.89 -11.76
N SER A 646 16.10 -18.26 -11.20
CA SER A 646 16.36 -16.82 -11.25
C SER A 646 17.41 -16.51 -12.33
#